data_ac18cb2b9c6cc6e18bd359d73cf9dd95
#
_entry.id   ac18cb2b9c6cc6e18bd359d73cf9dd95
#
_cell.length_a   1.000
_cell.length_b   1.000
_cell.length_c   1.000
_cell.angle_alpha   90.00
_cell.angle_beta   90.00
_cell.angle_gamma   90.00
#
_symmetry.space_group_name_H-M   'P 1'
#
loop_
_entity.id
_entity.type
_entity.pdbx_description
1 polymer ?
#
loop_
_entity_poly.entity_id
_entity_poly.type
_entity_poly.pdbx_seq_one_letter_code
_entity_poly.pdbx_strand_id
1 'polypeptide(L)'
;MALITDSISNFIGGVSQQPDKLMYPNQSKEMNNFLLNPARGAIKRPPTEHIKKLIDTQDKHIKTHIINKEDGKYEVLLTGSDVKVFDLEGNEKTLTFGKPVYKVIKNETICYTDVEGNNTETVVENTVLYTDETLKTKYEFAEGESATNFTYNGKVYPEETELKKYITTEQPLKSLRCVTVGDYTFVVNNTVSTKMLDKKFPDAYPNTALCFVKQGDYGCEYTLRVNDKQGYKKTSTSDVADCRTNVIADAVYTDLKKNLGETDFEYKKVGSTFTVQRKDKGEFTVQATDGNANSNFYAFYKKAEDLSQLPLVAPNGYVMKVIGENINIADDYYVKFETADGSDFGNGSWQECPSPDIEYQIDKATMPHAIVRNADGTFTFKTIDWTDRPAGDEDSAKTPSFIGNCIQDMFCHKGRLGFVSEDRTCYSDVNDIFLFFKSTTLTELDTDAIDVGSNSRMSLLKFAVPYNKELMLFGENSEFLIQGGSSNFSNGTVSIEMLMEYACSPICKPVPVGSTVLFACDNGDYSKVYEVYTADTYNVGAREISEQVSQYIPKGLYKIFASSENNIAGFLTDKASDTIFIYNYYYNGTNKAQSAWSKWVFKNTKILDAEFVNNFIYLTLQYSDGVYLEKININSLQGDDGLDFIVYLDRKQKLTVTDKTVNLDYVPVNDIQVVNPDGFPCEFSIENKTITLLNNYDYVYVGNPYESKWKLSSIYKRQTTQSGAMKVVEGILMLKDINLSYADSSYFKVNLIPTYSTAISSTLEFTGIIDGTVSATMNKITPYSSTFLIPVISRNNEIDIEIINDSYLPSCFLSLEWLGEFIIRGK
;
A
#
# COMPACT_ATOMS: atom_id res chain seq x y z
N MET A 1 38.91 2.45 -51.98
CA MET A 1 38.09 2.21 -50.76
C MET A 1 38.94 1.44 -49.79
N ALA A 2 38.98 1.85 -48.51
CA ALA A 2 39.72 1.10 -47.51
C ALA A 2 38.77 0.07 -46.90
N LEU A 3 39.19 -1.20 -46.85
CA LEU A 3 38.51 -2.23 -46.09
C LEU A 3 38.74 -1.98 -44.61
N ILE A 4 37.67 -1.92 -43.84
CA ILE A 4 37.70 -1.68 -42.40
C ILE A 4 36.84 -2.71 -41.65
N THR A 5 37.26 -3.02 -40.48
CA THR A 5 36.52 -3.85 -39.54
C THR A 5 36.34 -3.09 -38.23
N ASP A 6 35.25 -3.31 -37.52
CA ASP A 6 35.01 -2.82 -36.15
C ASP A 6 33.99 -3.75 -35.47
N SER A 7 33.81 -3.61 -34.19
CA SER A 7 32.94 -4.47 -33.39
C SER A 7 32.03 -3.73 -32.45
N ILE A 8 30.89 -4.32 -32.11
CA ILE A 8 30.01 -3.95 -31.03
C ILE A 8 30.13 -5.04 -29.99
N SER A 9 30.81 -4.72 -28.88
CA SER A 9 31.23 -5.71 -27.88
C SER A 9 30.10 -6.31 -27.03
N ASN A 10 28.94 -5.63 -26.98
CA ASN A 10 27.76 -6.11 -26.28
C ASN A 10 26.49 -5.38 -26.77
N PHE A 11 25.31 -5.89 -26.39
CA PHE A 11 24.00 -5.33 -26.76
C PHE A 11 23.17 -4.89 -25.56
N ILE A 12 23.80 -4.53 -24.48
CA ILE A 12 23.15 -4.17 -23.23
C ILE A 12 22.74 -2.70 -23.12
N GLY A 13 22.87 -1.91 -24.21
CA GLY A 13 22.55 -0.49 -24.24
C GLY A 13 21.05 -0.18 -24.37
N GLY A 14 20.24 -1.18 -24.76
CA GLY A 14 18.78 -1.07 -24.91
C GLY A 14 18.33 -0.15 -26.05
N VAL A 15 17.09 0.32 -25.99
CA VAL A 15 16.49 1.20 -27.00
C VAL A 15 16.94 2.64 -26.79
N SER A 16 17.16 3.36 -27.91
CA SER A 16 17.35 4.81 -27.94
C SER A 16 16.53 5.42 -29.08
N GLN A 17 15.93 6.57 -28.81
CA GLN A 17 15.21 7.39 -29.80
C GLN A 17 16.04 8.58 -30.28
N GLN A 18 17.33 8.63 -29.90
CA GLN A 18 18.24 9.63 -30.40
C GLN A 18 18.43 9.49 -31.93
N PRO A 19 18.81 10.55 -32.63
CA PRO A 19 19.22 10.46 -34.02
C PRO A 19 20.35 9.43 -34.20
N ASP A 20 20.33 8.63 -35.26
CA ASP A 20 21.25 7.50 -35.52
C ASP A 20 22.74 7.82 -35.27
N LYS A 21 23.19 9.04 -35.62
CA LYS A 21 24.58 9.45 -35.39
C LYS A 21 24.95 9.69 -33.93
N LEU A 22 23.96 9.96 -33.06
CA LEU A 22 24.15 10.22 -31.61
C LEU A 22 23.99 8.96 -30.76
N MET A 23 23.31 7.93 -31.30
CA MET A 23 23.17 6.65 -30.61
C MET A 23 24.53 6.02 -30.32
N TYR A 24 24.68 5.40 -29.16
CA TYR A 24 25.85 4.55 -28.90
C TYR A 24 25.79 3.26 -29.74
N PRO A 25 26.95 2.65 -30.11
CA PRO A 25 26.98 1.45 -30.95
C PRO A 25 26.18 0.27 -30.39
N ASN A 26 26.11 0.12 -29.07
CA ASN A 26 25.40 -0.95 -28.37
C ASN A 26 23.91 -0.66 -28.08
N GLN A 27 23.40 0.48 -28.57
CA GLN A 27 21.96 0.82 -28.53
C GLN A 27 21.24 0.35 -29.79
N SER A 28 19.92 0.28 -29.71
CA SER A 28 19.03 -0.29 -30.72
C SER A 28 17.88 0.65 -31.04
N LYS A 29 17.33 0.58 -32.28
CA LYS A 29 16.11 1.30 -32.64
C LYS A 29 14.85 0.71 -32.00
N GLU A 30 14.81 -0.63 -31.91
CA GLU A 30 13.70 -1.37 -31.30
C GLU A 30 14.23 -2.63 -30.60
N MET A 31 13.68 -2.96 -29.45
CA MET A 31 14.01 -4.18 -28.71
C MET A 31 12.80 -4.65 -27.90
N ASN A 32 12.11 -5.67 -28.42
CA ASN A 32 10.88 -6.22 -27.88
C ASN A 32 11.12 -7.64 -27.40
N ASN A 33 10.63 -7.96 -26.19
CA ASN A 33 10.72 -9.28 -25.59
C ASN A 33 12.17 -9.79 -25.42
N PHE A 34 13.06 -8.89 -24.97
CA PHE A 34 14.42 -9.22 -24.56
C PHE A 34 14.67 -8.84 -23.10
N LEU A 35 15.46 -9.66 -22.44
CA LEU A 35 16.10 -9.39 -21.15
C LEU A 35 17.57 -9.06 -21.39
N LEU A 36 18.03 -7.91 -20.91
CA LEU A 36 19.40 -7.42 -21.12
C LEU A 36 20.26 -7.68 -19.89
N ASN A 37 21.15 -8.66 -19.97
CA ASN A 37 22.01 -9.05 -18.90
C ASN A 37 23.49 -8.78 -19.23
N PRO A 38 24.23 -8.02 -18.40
CA PRO A 38 25.64 -7.70 -18.65
C PRO A 38 26.54 -8.93 -18.81
N ALA A 39 26.23 -10.03 -18.11
CA ALA A 39 27.03 -11.26 -18.14
C ALA A 39 26.65 -12.21 -19.29
N ARG A 40 25.42 -12.12 -19.81
CA ARG A 40 24.87 -13.08 -20.80
C ARG A 40 24.48 -12.46 -22.13
N GLY A 41 24.42 -11.13 -22.21
CA GLY A 41 24.00 -10.43 -23.44
C GLY A 41 22.48 -10.18 -23.54
N ALA A 42 21.96 -10.10 -24.77
CA ALA A 42 20.55 -9.90 -25.07
C ALA A 42 19.85 -11.26 -25.25
N ILE A 43 19.06 -11.67 -24.27
CA ILE A 43 18.40 -12.97 -24.21
C ILE A 43 16.90 -12.77 -24.52
N LYS A 44 16.29 -13.69 -25.27
CA LYS A 44 14.83 -13.74 -25.40
C LYS A 44 14.23 -13.78 -23.99
N ARG A 45 13.22 -12.90 -23.69
CA ARG A 45 12.68 -12.84 -22.35
C ARG A 45 12.13 -14.20 -21.89
N PRO A 46 12.25 -14.54 -20.61
CA PRO A 46 11.65 -15.77 -20.10
C PRO A 46 10.13 -15.77 -20.33
N PRO A 47 9.52 -16.95 -20.55
CA PRO A 47 8.08 -17.10 -20.75
C PRO A 47 7.31 -16.85 -19.47
N THR A 48 5.99 -16.60 -19.59
CA THR A 48 5.09 -16.69 -18.44
C THR A 48 4.70 -18.15 -18.19
N GLU A 49 4.62 -18.52 -16.92
CA GLU A 49 4.06 -19.80 -16.47
C GLU A 49 2.64 -19.55 -15.92
N HIS A 50 1.67 -20.28 -16.46
CA HIS A 50 0.31 -20.21 -16.01
C HIS A 50 0.15 -20.81 -14.62
N ILE A 51 -0.57 -20.12 -13.72
CA ILE A 51 -0.87 -20.61 -12.38
C ILE A 51 -2.36 -20.98 -12.32
N LYS A 52 -3.25 -19.97 -12.29
CA LYS A 52 -4.69 -20.23 -12.13
C LYS A 52 -5.55 -19.02 -12.50
N LYS A 53 -6.82 -19.28 -12.84
CA LYS A 53 -7.86 -18.26 -12.91
C LYS A 53 -8.22 -17.77 -11.51
N LEU A 54 -8.21 -16.45 -11.30
CA LEU A 54 -8.56 -15.82 -10.03
C LEU A 54 -10.04 -15.41 -9.98
N ILE A 55 -10.48 -14.59 -10.95
CA ILE A 55 -11.86 -14.07 -11.04
C ILE A 55 -12.29 -13.96 -12.50
N ASP A 56 -13.59 -13.69 -12.71
CA ASP A 56 -14.10 -13.36 -14.04
C ASP A 56 -13.64 -11.97 -14.50
N THR A 57 -13.74 -11.72 -15.82
CA THR A 57 -13.35 -10.48 -16.45
C THR A 57 -14.02 -9.27 -15.78
N GLN A 58 -13.27 -8.20 -15.61
CA GLN A 58 -13.71 -6.95 -14.99
C GLN A 58 -13.64 -5.81 -16.02
N ASP A 59 -14.70 -5.00 -16.08
CA ASP A 59 -14.72 -3.80 -16.95
C ASP A 59 -13.84 -2.68 -16.39
N LYS A 60 -13.72 -2.60 -15.05
CA LYS A 60 -12.94 -1.59 -14.32
C LYS A 60 -11.51 -2.07 -14.08
N HIS A 61 -10.60 -1.12 -13.88
CA HIS A 61 -9.27 -1.43 -13.36
C HIS A 61 -9.39 -1.98 -11.94
N ILE A 62 -8.63 -3.03 -11.66
CA ILE A 62 -8.53 -3.65 -10.33
C ILE A 62 -7.32 -3.06 -9.61
N LYS A 63 -7.44 -2.82 -8.31
CA LYS A 63 -6.28 -2.57 -7.46
C LYS A 63 -5.80 -3.90 -6.87
N THR A 64 -4.54 -4.22 -7.05
CA THR A 64 -3.90 -5.41 -6.49
C THR A 64 -2.86 -5.01 -5.44
N HIS A 65 -2.56 -5.92 -4.52
CA HIS A 65 -1.51 -5.74 -3.52
C HIS A 65 -0.97 -7.11 -3.09
N ILE A 66 0.35 -7.27 -3.08
CA ILE A 66 0.98 -8.50 -2.61
C ILE A 66 1.39 -8.36 -1.13
N ILE A 67 0.87 -9.27 -0.30
CA ILE A 67 1.32 -9.47 1.06
C ILE A 67 2.52 -10.42 0.99
N ASN A 68 3.72 -9.92 1.25
CA ASN A 68 4.96 -10.70 1.19
C ASN A 68 5.53 -10.90 2.60
N LYS A 69 5.28 -12.06 3.18
CA LYS A 69 5.77 -12.48 4.50
C LYS A 69 6.55 -13.80 4.40
N GLU A 70 7.41 -14.08 5.39
CA GLU A 70 8.16 -15.33 5.43
C GLU A 70 7.26 -16.56 5.54
N ASP A 71 6.18 -16.46 6.32
CA ASP A 71 5.25 -17.55 6.64
C ASP A 71 4.05 -17.65 5.69
N GLY A 72 3.96 -16.79 4.66
CA GLY A 72 2.92 -16.86 3.64
C GLY A 72 2.88 -15.64 2.73
N LYS A 73 2.63 -15.89 1.46
CA LYS A 73 2.55 -14.86 0.43
C LYS A 73 1.18 -14.91 -0.22
N TYR A 74 0.56 -13.75 -0.35
CA TYR A 74 -0.82 -13.65 -0.81
C TYR A 74 -1.00 -12.46 -1.74
N GLU A 75 -1.94 -12.58 -2.66
CA GLU A 75 -2.39 -11.49 -3.52
C GLU A 75 -3.79 -11.05 -3.10
N VAL A 76 -3.95 -9.76 -2.85
CA VAL A 76 -5.23 -9.11 -2.54
C VAL A 76 -5.73 -8.43 -3.79
N LEU A 77 -6.97 -8.72 -4.20
CA LEU A 77 -7.66 -8.07 -5.31
C LEU A 77 -8.79 -7.20 -4.77
N LEU A 78 -8.78 -5.91 -5.13
CA LEU A 78 -9.81 -4.93 -4.82
C LEU A 78 -10.47 -4.48 -6.12
N THR A 79 -11.68 -4.94 -6.38
CA THR A 79 -12.40 -4.68 -7.65
C THR A 79 -13.14 -3.33 -7.66
N GLY A 80 -13.15 -2.62 -6.53
CA GLY A 80 -13.94 -1.39 -6.35
C GLY A 80 -15.40 -1.63 -5.96
N SER A 81 -15.77 -2.89 -5.70
CA SER A 81 -17.04 -3.32 -5.12
C SER A 81 -16.86 -4.52 -4.21
N ASP A 82 -15.74 -5.23 -4.34
CA ASP A 82 -15.42 -6.43 -3.59
C ASP A 82 -13.93 -6.55 -3.30
N VAL A 83 -13.57 -7.40 -2.35
CA VAL A 83 -12.20 -7.74 -1.99
C VAL A 83 -12.06 -9.26 -1.91
N LYS A 84 -10.98 -9.78 -2.50
CA LYS A 84 -10.63 -11.20 -2.49
C LYS A 84 -9.16 -11.38 -2.17
N VAL A 85 -8.82 -12.49 -1.55
CA VAL A 85 -7.44 -12.84 -1.19
C VAL A 85 -7.12 -14.23 -1.76
N PHE A 86 -5.96 -14.33 -2.41
CA PHE A 86 -5.46 -15.58 -3.01
C PHE A 86 -4.05 -15.87 -2.48
N ASP A 87 -3.67 -17.14 -2.42
CA ASP A 87 -2.25 -17.46 -2.32
C ASP A 87 -1.55 -17.34 -3.70
N LEU A 88 -0.23 -17.42 -3.72
CA LEU A 88 0.52 -17.34 -4.98
C LEU A 88 0.41 -18.62 -5.86
N GLU A 89 -0.35 -19.61 -5.41
CA GLU A 89 -0.78 -20.78 -6.18
C GLU A 89 -2.18 -20.57 -6.80
N GLY A 90 -2.78 -19.39 -6.58
CA GLY A 90 -4.09 -19.02 -7.12
C GLY A 90 -5.29 -19.60 -6.36
N ASN A 91 -5.09 -20.13 -5.14
CA ASN A 91 -6.20 -20.62 -4.34
C ASN A 91 -6.81 -19.48 -3.52
N GLU A 92 -8.13 -19.30 -3.66
CA GLU A 92 -8.86 -18.29 -2.89
C GLU A 92 -8.84 -18.65 -1.40
N LYS A 93 -8.52 -17.68 -0.55
CA LYS A 93 -8.53 -17.79 0.90
C LYS A 93 -9.86 -17.31 1.44
N THR A 94 -10.32 -17.96 2.50
CA THR A 94 -11.56 -17.55 3.18
C THR A 94 -11.38 -16.14 3.75
N LEU A 95 -12.26 -15.22 3.32
CA LEU A 95 -12.33 -13.85 3.80
C LEU A 95 -13.67 -13.63 4.50
N THR A 96 -13.63 -13.24 5.76
CA THR A 96 -14.80 -12.87 6.55
C THR A 96 -14.92 -11.35 6.69
N PHE A 97 -16.13 -10.83 6.81
CA PHE A 97 -16.40 -9.40 6.95
C PHE A 97 -16.86 -9.09 8.39
N GLY A 98 -16.11 -8.21 9.06
CA GLY A 98 -16.42 -7.80 10.43
C GLY A 98 -16.22 -8.91 11.46
N LYS A 99 -16.96 -8.84 12.57
CA LYS A 99 -16.94 -9.89 13.59
C LYS A 99 -17.74 -11.09 13.10
N PRO A 100 -17.21 -12.31 13.21
CA PRO A 100 -17.94 -13.48 12.80
C PRO A 100 -19.19 -13.68 13.66
N VAL A 101 -20.30 -13.97 13.01
CA VAL A 101 -21.51 -14.46 13.65
C VAL A 101 -21.61 -15.93 13.33
N TYR A 102 -21.65 -16.78 14.36
CA TYR A 102 -21.62 -18.24 14.18
C TYR A 102 -23.01 -18.74 13.76
N LYS A 103 -23.11 -19.26 12.56
CA LYS A 103 -24.34 -19.79 11.98
C LYS A 103 -24.37 -21.32 12.15
N VAL A 104 -25.38 -21.80 12.81
CA VAL A 104 -25.67 -23.27 12.92
C VAL A 104 -26.98 -23.56 12.25
N ILE A 105 -26.98 -24.49 11.28
CA ILE A 105 -28.19 -24.98 10.64
C ILE A 105 -28.65 -26.20 11.42
N LYS A 106 -29.87 -26.15 11.96
CA LYS A 106 -30.50 -27.27 12.66
C LYS A 106 -31.70 -27.73 11.83
N ASN A 107 -31.74 -29.01 11.54
CA ASN A 107 -32.90 -29.63 10.92
C ASN A 107 -33.86 -30.08 12.01
N GLU A 108 -35.06 -29.53 12.07
CA GLU A 108 -36.12 -29.93 12.95
C GLU A 108 -37.19 -30.70 12.14
N THR A 109 -37.52 -31.93 12.59
CA THR A 109 -38.61 -32.67 12.01
C THR A 109 -39.92 -32.24 12.67
N ILE A 110 -40.79 -31.60 11.91
CA ILE A 110 -42.12 -31.19 12.38
C ILE A 110 -43.13 -32.20 11.90
N CYS A 111 -43.84 -32.82 12.83
CA CYS A 111 -44.92 -33.74 12.52
C CYS A 111 -46.26 -32.99 12.52
N TYR A 112 -46.94 -33.01 11.41
CA TYR A 112 -48.31 -32.50 11.26
C TYR A 112 -49.29 -33.67 11.15
N THR A 113 -50.38 -33.63 11.92
CA THR A 113 -51.50 -34.53 11.76
C THR A 113 -52.61 -33.77 11.04
N ASP A 114 -53.03 -34.27 9.87
CA ASP A 114 -54.12 -33.66 9.10
C ASP A 114 -55.50 -33.92 9.73
N VAL A 115 -56.55 -33.34 9.18
CA VAL A 115 -57.94 -33.48 9.68
C VAL A 115 -58.47 -34.93 9.53
N GLU A 116 -57.80 -35.78 8.74
CA GLU A 116 -58.14 -37.18 8.51
C GLU A 116 -57.31 -38.12 9.38
N GLY A 117 -56.41 -37.59 10.23
CA GLY A 117 -55.60 -38.35 11.19
C GLY A 117 -54.28 -38.90 10.62
N ASN A 118 -53.86 -38.49 9.41
CA ASN A 118 -52.59 -38.89 8.82
C ASN A 118 -51.45 -38.02 9.34
N ASN A 119 -50.34 -38.61 9.77
CA ASN A 119 -49.14 -37.90 10.19
C ASN A 119 -48.21 -37.69 9.00
N THR A 120 -47.88 -36.43 8.76
CA THR A 120 -46.86 -36.02 7.76
C THR A 120 -45.66 -35.44 8.48
N GLU A 121 -44.48 -35.98 8.23
CA GLU A 121 -43.20 -35.46 8.75
C GLU A 121 -42.58 -34.53 7.72
N THR A 122 -42.28 -33.30 8.11
CA THR A 122 -41.56 -32.32 7.29
C THR A 122 -40.29 -31.89 8.01
N VAL A 123 -39.15 -32.01 7.35
CA VAL A 123 -37.88 -31.49 7.87
C VAL A 123 -37.77 -30.00 7.52
N VAL A 124 -37.71 -29.15 8.54
CA VAL A 124 -37.55 -27.72 8.37
C VAL A 124 -36.13 -27.36 8.79
N GLU A 125 -35.39 -26.71 7.90
CA GLU A 125 -34.09 -26.17 8.22
C GLU A 125 -34.23 -24.83 9.00
N ASN A 126 -33.84 -24.83 10.26
CA ASN A 126 -33.80 -23.63 11.08
C ASN A 126 -32.37 -23.14 11.21
N THR A 127 -32.12 -21.90 10.77
CA THR A 127 -30.83 -21.21 11.01
C THR A 127 -30.84 -20.57 12.38
N VAL A 128 -29.88 -20.97 13.21
CA VAL A 128 -29.66 -20.38 14.53
C VAL A 128 -28.32 -19.61 14.50
N LEU A 129 -28.34 -18.34 14.89
CA LEU A 129 -27.15 -17.52 15.02
C LEU A 129 -26.69 -17.46 16.48
N TYR A 130 -25.38 -17.47 16.67
CA TYR A 130 -24.75 -17.32 17.97
C TYR A 130 -23.76 -16.16 17.92
N THR A 131 -23.66 -15.41 19.00
CA THR A 131 -22.81 -14.21 19.12
C THR A 131 -21.44 -14.49 19.74
N ASP A 132 -21.19 -15.76 20.13
CA ASP A 132 -19.92 -16.20 20.73
C ASP A 132 -19.45 -17.53 20.11
N GLU A 133 -18.13 -17.76 20.11
CA GLU A 133 -17.48 -18.99 19.61
C GLU A 133 -17.90 -20.26 20.33
N THR A 134 -18.38 -20.14 21.56
CA THR A 134 -18.79 -21.27 22.39
C THR A 134 -20.22 -21.75 22.08
N LEU A 135 -20.91 -21.07 21.17
CA LEU A 135 -22.30 -21.31 20.78
C LEU A 135 -23.28 -21.34 21.95
N LYS A 136 -23.02 -20.53 23.00
CA LYS A 136 -23.85 -20.45 24.20
C LYS A 136 -24.89 -19.34 24.11
N THR A 137 -24.55 -18.21 23.47
CA THR A 137 -25.43 -17.05 23.41
C THR A 137 -26.18 -17.03 22.08
N LYS A 138 -27.40 -17.53 22.07
CA LYS A 138 -28.29 -17.52 20.89
C LYS A 138 -28.79 -16.11 20.62
N TYR A 139 -28.76 -15.69 19.34
CA TYR A 139 -29.38 -14.43 18.91
C TYR A 139 -30.87 -14.67 18.60
N GLU A 140 -31.73 -13.84 19.17
CA GLU A 140 -33.18 -13.84 18.88
C GLU A 140 -33.50 -12.66 17.95
N PHE A 141 -34.05 -12.96 16.79
CA PHE A 141 -34.43 -11.95 15.80
C PHE A 141 -35.62 -11.12 16.28
N ALA A 142 -35.55 -9.80 16.12
CA ALA A 142 -36.70 -8.92 16.29
C ALA A 142 -37.69 -9.08 15.12
N GLU A 143 -38.91 -8.54 15.27
CA GLU A 143 -39.92 -8.58 14.20
C GLU A 143 -39.40 -7.87 12.93
N GLY A 144 -39.35 -8.57 11.81
CA GLY A 144 -38.81 -8.09 10.54
C GLY A 144 -37.33 -8.36 10.30
N GLU A 145 -36.60 -8.91 11.27
CA GLU A 145 -35.23 -9.35 11.09
C GLU A 145 -35.15 -10.81 10.56
N SER A 146 -34.04 -11.12 9.92
CA SER A 146 -33.73 -12.47 9.39
C SER A 146 -32.25 -12.77 9.53
N ALA A 147 -31.85 -14.01 9.29
CA ALA A 147 -30.44 -14.43 9.28
C ALA A 147 -29.57 -13.67 8.24
N THR A 148 -30.17 -12.98 7.30
CA THR A 148 -29.51 -12.17 6.27
C THR A 148 -29.60 -10.66 6.48
N ASN A 149 -30.38 -10.22 7.49
CA ASN A 149 -30.54 -8.80 7.83
C ASN A 149 -31.04 -8.67 9.28
N PHE A 150 -30.15 -8.36 10.22
CA PHE A 150 -30.49 -8.17 11.62
C PHE A 150 -29.56 -7.13 12.28
N THR A 151 -29.98 -6.58 13.42
CA THR A 151 -29.22 -5.57 14.18
C THR A 151 -28.82 -6.15 15.53
N TYR A 152 -27.52 -6.18 15.83
CA TYR A 152 -26.99 -6.61 17.11
C TYR A 152 -26.02 -5.56 17.68
N ASN A 153 -26.23 -5.14 18.94
CA ASN A 153 -25.47 -4.09 19.61
C ASN A 153 -25.36 -2.79 18.78
N GLY A 154 -26.44 -2.38 18.12
CA GLY A 154 -26.50 -1.18 17.30
C GLY A 154 -25.83 -1.28 15.94
N LYS A 155 -25.37 -2.47 15.53
CA LYS A 155 -24.76 -2.73 14.21
C LYS A 155 -25.68 -3.61 13.36
N VAL A 156 -25.77 -3.25 12.07
CA VAL A 156 -26.48 -4.04 11.08
C VAL A 156 -25.57 -5.19 10.61
N TYR A 157 -26.15 -6.40 10.52
CA TYR A 157 -25.45 -7.59 10.02
C TYR A 157 -26.15 -8.16 8.78
N PRO A 158 -25.40 -8.75 7.86
CA PRO A 158 -23.94 -8.88 7.89
C PRO A 158 -23.24 -7.52 7.69
N GLU A 159 -22.15 -7.28 8.39
CA GLU A 159 -21.33 -6.07 8.27
C GLU A 159 -20.70 -5.90 6.86
N GLU A 160 -20.80 -6.93 6.02
CA GLU A 160 -20.22 -6.97 4.67
C GLU A 160 -20.64 -5.78 3.79
N THR A 161 -21.93 -5.46 3.76
CA THR A 161 -22.44 -4.36 2.92
C THR A 161 -21.89 -3.01 3.35
N GLU A 162 -21.80 -2.74 4.65
CA GLU A 162 -21.30 -1.49 5.18
C GLU A 162 -19.78 -1.38 4.98
N LEU A 163 -19.03 -2.47 5.21
CA LEU A 163 -17.59 -2.51 4.98
C LEU A 163 -17.24 -2.36 3.50
N LYS A 164 -18.01 -2.97 2.60
CA LYS A 164 -17.83 -2.83 1.16
C LYS A 164 -18.09 -1.40 0.66
N LYS A 165 -18.94 -0.61 1.32
CA LYS A 165 -19.14 0.81 0.97
C LYS A 165 -17.84 1.61 0.99
N TYR A 166 -16.96 1.36 1.95
CA TYR A 166 -15.68 2.06 2.06
C TYR A 166 -14.76 1.82 0.85
N ILE A 167 -14.75 0.59 0.30
CA ILE A 167 -13.91 0.24 -0.86
C ILE A 167 -14.62 0.46 -2.19
N THR A 168 -15.91 0.87 -2.18
CA THR A 168 -16.69 1.10 -3.41
C THR A 168 -16.19 2.34 -4.14
N THR A 169 -15.73 2.15 -5.39
CA THR A 169 -15.22 3.23 -6.24
C THR A 169 -15.26 2.83 -7.71
N GLU A 170 -15.43 3.84 -8.59
CA GLU A 170 -15.35 3.65 -10.04
C GLU A 170 -13.90 3.50 -10.54
N GLN A 171 -12.90 3.92 -9.76
CA GLN A 171 -11.49 3.92 -10.15
C GLN A 171 -10.60 3.29 -9.06
N PRO A 172 -10.69 1.96 -8.82
CA PRO A 172 -9.97 1.31 -7.72
C PRO A 172 -8.47 1.57 -7.75
N LEU A 173 -7.87 1.53 -8.93
CA LEU A 173 -6.43 1.75 -9.13
C LEU A 173 -5.96 3.13 -8.62
N LYS A 174 -6.79 4.16 -8.79
CA LYS A 174 -6.46 5.55 -8.39
C LYS A 174 -6.88 5.85 -6.95
N SER A 175 -8.00 5.26 -6.51
CA SER A 175 -8.62 5.63 -5.24
C SER A 175 -8.16 4.76 -4.06
N LEU A 176 -7.76 3.52 -4.31
CA LEU A 176 -7.39 2.60 -3.24
C LEU A 176 -5.87 2.50 -3.07
N ARG A 177 -5.42 2.51 -1.82
CA ARG A 177 -4.01 2.29 -1.42
C ARG A 177 -3.95 1.17 -0.40
N CYS A 178 -2.91 0.36 -0.46
CA CYS A 178 -2.69 -0.73 0.49
C CYS A 178 -1.30 -0.62 1.09
N VAL A 179 -1.21 -0.88 2.40
CA VAL A 179 0.05 -0.95 3.15
C VAL A 179 -0.05 -2.11 4.14
N THR A 180 0.92 -3.02 4.10
CA THR A 180 0.98 -4.15 5.04
C THR A 180 1.95 -3.85 6.17
N VAL A 181 1.46 -3.97 7.41
CA VAL A 181 2.23 -3.81 8.65
C VAL A 181 1.89 -4.96 9.58
N GLY A 182 2.82 -5.84 9.85
CA GLY A 182 2.56 -7.05 10.63
C GLY A 182 1.48 -7.92 9.95
N ASP A 183 0.45 -8.33 10.69
CA ASP A 183 -0.68 -9.11 10.16
C ASP A 183 -1.81 -8.26 9.57
N TYR A 184 -1.66 -6.94 9.61
CA TYR A 184 -2.63 -5.99 9.08
C TYR A 184 -2.22 -5.53 7.69
N THR A 185 -3.12 -5.66 6.72
CA THR A 185 -3.04 -4.98 5.43
C THR A 185 -4.11 -3.90 5.43
N PHE A 186 -3.68 -2.67 5.64
CA PHE A 186 -4.57 -1.51 5.65
C PHE A 186 -4.98 -1.14 4.22
N VAL A 187 -6.25 -0.81 4.06
CA VAL A 187 -6.83 -0.31 2.81
C VAL A 187 -7.31 1.11 3.03
N VAL A 188 -6.73 2.04 2.31
CA VAL A 188 -7.09 3.46 2.30
C VAL A 188 -7.90 3.77 1.04
N ASN A 189 -9.04 4.43 1.20
CA ASN A 189 -9.76 5.05 0.09
C ASN A 189 -9.52 6.57 0.13
N ASN A 190 -8.73 7.08 -0.80
CA ASN A 190 -8.33 8.48 -0.83
C ASN A 190 -9.41 9.46 -1.32
N THR A 191 -10.63 8.97 -1.53
CA THR A 191 -11.80 9.78 -1.87
C THR A 191 -12.76 9.97 -0.71
N VAL A 192 -12.53 9.27 0.40
CA VAL A 192 -13.35 9.34 1.61
C VAL A 192 -12.75 10.38 2.56
N SER A 193 -13.51 11.41 2.87
CA SER A 193 -13.14 12.40 3.90
C SER A 193 -13.37 11.81 5.29
N THR A 194 -12.35 11.86 6.12
CA THR A 194 -12.38 11.37 7.51
C THR A 194 -13.21 12.30 8.40
N LYS A 195 -13.83 11.77 9.45
CA LYS A 195 -14.69 12.54 10.34
C LYS A 195 -14.56 12.10 11.78
N MET A 196 -14.87 13.01 12.70
CA MET A 196 -15.22 12.64 14.08
C MET A 196 -16.66 12.13 14.11
N LEU A 197 -16.97 11.26 15.08
CA LEU A 197 -18.35 10.95 15.41
C LEU A 197 -18.99 12.19 16.09
N ASP A 198 -20.26 12.46 15.78
CA ASP A 198 -21.07 13.47 16.48
C ASP A 198 -21.43 12.95 17.89
N LYS A 199 -20.40 12.63 18.67
CA LYS A 199 -20.48 12.14 20.03
C LYS A 199 -19.52 12.92 20.90
N LYS A 200 -20.10 13.73 21.76
CA LYS A 200 -19.35 14.61 22.65
C LYS A 200 -18.98 13.92 23.94
N PHE A 201 -17.83 14.31 24.53
CA PHE A 201 -17.42 13.81 25.83
C PHE A 201 -18.44 14.23 26.89
N PRO A 202 -18.97 13.27 27.70
CA PRO A 202 -20.09 13.55 28.58
C PRO A 202 -19.65 14.34 29.81
N ASP A 203 -20.43 15.38 30.15
CA ASP A 203 -20.42 16.00 31.47
C ASP A 203 -21.59 15.45 32.30
N ALA A 204 -21.26 14.58 33.26
CA ALA A 204 -22.26 13.97 34.12
C ALA A 204 -22.83 14.99 35.17
N TYR A 205 -22.06 16.04 35.48
CA TYR A 205 -22.38 17.02 36.50
C TYR A 205 -22.23 18.47 36.00
N PRO A 206 -22.94 18.86 34.94
CA PRO A 206 -22.83 20.22 34.42
C PRO A 206 -23.26 21.26 35.43
N ASN A 207 -22.52 22.33 35.55
CA ASN A 207 -22.79 23.45 36.45
C ASN A 207 -23.01 22.99 37.92
N THR A 208 -22.21 22.02 38.41
CA THR A 208 -22.25 21.52 39.78
C THR A 208 -21.09 22.11 40.58
N ALA A 209 -21.36 22.63 41.76
CA ALA A 209 -20.32 23.04 42.67
C ALA A 209 -19.90 21.86 43.57
N LEU A 210 -18.58 21.58 43.62
CA LEU A 210 -17.96 20.59 44.51
C LEU A 210 -17.35 21.32 45.69
N CYS A 211 -17.94 21.15 46.89
CA CYS A 211 -17.53 21.82 48.09
C CYS A 211 -16.75 20.85 49.00
N PHE A 212 -15.59 21.30 49.48
CA PHE A 212 -14.67 20.46 50.27
C PHE A 212 -14.08 21.20 51.44
N VAL A 213 -14.31 20.69 52.65
CA VAL A 213 -13.65 21.15 53.90
C VAL A 213 -12.37 20.35 54.05
N LYS A 214 -11.22 20.97 53.74
CA LYS A 214 -9.89 20.35 53.76
C LYS A 214 -9.33 20.24 55.16
N GLN A 215 -9.52 21.32 55.94
CA GLN A 215 -9.00 21.41 57.30
C GLN A 215 -9.96 22.20 58.20
N GLY A 216 -10.02 21.83 59.45
CA GLY A 216 -10.79 22.55 60.45
C GLY A 216 -9.88 23.24 61.46
N ASP A 217 -10.17 24.51 61.79
CA ASP A 217 -9.46 25.33 62.72
C ASP A 217 -10.36 25.87 63.81
N TYR A 218 -9.79 26.23 64.96
CA TYR A 218 -10.50 26.80 66.13
C TYR A 218 -10.97 28.24 65.85
N GLY A 219 -12.22 28.55 66.24
CA GLY A 219 -12.80 29.90 66.16
C GLY A 219 -13.00 30.46 64.77
N CYS A 220 -12.82 29.63 63.72
CA CYS A 220 -12.98 30.05 62.34
C CYS A 220 -14.43 30.01 61.85
N GLU A 221 -14.75 30.85 60.90
CA GLU A 221 -16.09 30.98 60.28
C GLU A 221 -16.11 30.42 58.87
N TYR A 222 -16.71 29.25 58.73
CA TYR A 222 -16.90 28.56 57.44
C TYR A 222 -18.21 28.96 56.79
N THR A 223 -18.16 29.62 55.64
CA THR A 223 -19.35 30.11 54.94
C THR A 223 -19.33 29.66 53.47
N LEU A 224 -20.42 29.04 53.06
CA LEU A 224 -20.68 28.80 51.63
C LEU A 224 -21.84 29.68 51.15
N ARG A 225 -21.56 30.57 50.23
CA ARG A 225 -22.59 31.42 49.59
C ARG A 225 -22.95 30.86 48.24
N VAL A 226 -24.26 30.66 48.00
CA VAL A 226 -24.85 30.23 46.75
C VAL A 226 -25.91 31.29 46.35
N ASN A 227 -25.64 32.01 45.25
CA ASN A 227 -26.39 33.22 44.89
C ASN A 227 -26.43 34.21 46.08
N ASP A 228 -27.63 34.55 46.56
CA ASP A 228 -27.87 35.45 47.70
C ASP A 228 -28.06 34.72 49.05
N LYS A 229 -28.00 33.41 49.08
CA LYS A 229 -28.17 32.56 50.26
C LYS A 229 -26.84 31.97 50.74
N GLN A 230 -26.77 31.68 52.04
CA GLN A 230 -25.54 31.10 52.61
C GLN A 230 -25.84 29.97 53.57
N GLY A 231 -24.89 29.06 53.67
CA GLY A 231 -24.72 28.09 54.76
C GLY A 231 -23.53 28.50 55.63
N TYR A 232 -23.66 28.45 56.91
CA TYR A 232 -22.68 29.00 57.84
C TYR A 232 -22.37 28.05 59.02
N LYS A 233 -21.13 28.06 59.50
CA LYS A 233 -20.67 27.38 60.70
C LYS A 233 -19.46 28.12 61.29
N LYS A 234 -19.57 28.50 62.56
CA LYS A 234 -18.44 28.96 63.36
C LYS A 234 -17.98 27.80 64.28
N THR A 235 -16.70 27.50 64.26
CA THR A 235 -16.11 26.46 65.10
C THR A 235 -15.83 26.95 66.49
N SER A 236 -15.83 26.02 67.43
CA SER A 236 -15.46 26.28 68.81
C SER A 236 -14.03 26.78 69.00
N THR A 237 -13.74 27.61 69.94
CA THR A 237 -12.37 28.05 70.30
C THR A 237 -11.65 27.05 71.21
N SER A 238 -12.30 25.97 71.68
CA SER A 238 -11.73 25.02 72.65
C SER A 238 -12.12 23.54 72.44
N ASP A 239 -13.13 23.25 71.59
CA ASP A 239 -13.58 21.88 71.32
C ASP A 239 -13.04 21.35 70.03
N VAL A 240 -12.12 20.38 70.07
CA VAL A 240 -11.56 19.67 68.90
C VAL A 240 -12.64 18.92 68.11
N ALA A 241 -13.66 18.42 68.75
CA ALA A 241 -14.69 17.65 68.03
C ALA A 241 -15.48 18.52 67.06
N ASP A 242 -15.70 19.81 67.43
CA ASP A 242 -16.38 20.79 66.58
C ASP A 242 -15.51 21.24 65.37
N CYS A 243 -14.21 21.03 65.42
CA CYS A 243 -13.26 21.34 64.33
C CYS A 243 -13.04 20.19 63.34
N ARG A 244 -13.73 19.05 63.46
CA ARG A 244 -13.64 17.95 62.50
C ARG A 244 -14.23 18.38 61.16
N THR A 245 -13.52 18.07 60.07
CA THR A 245 -13.91 18.50 58.70
C THR A 245 -15.31 18.03 58.31
N ASN A 246 -15.70 16.80 58.66
CA ASN A 246 -17.04 16.27 58.40
C ASN A 246 -18.11 16.98 59.20
N VAL A 247 -17.85 17.40 60.46
CA VAL A 247 -18.79 18.14 61.31
C VAL A 247 -19.01 19.56 60.76
N ILE A 248 -17.95 20.23 60.34
CA ILE A 248 -18.03 21.53 59.68
C ILE A 248 -18.83 21.41 58.40
N ALA A 249 -18.52 20.42 57.56
CA ALA A 249 -19.21 20.17 56.29
C ALA A 249 -20.70 19.85 56.51
N ASP A 250 -21.06 19.04 57.53
CA ASP A 250 -22.45 18.72 57.88
C ASP A 250 -23.22 19.98 58.29
N ALA A 251 -22.62 20.86 59.09
CA ALA A 251 -23.24 22.06 59.57
C ALA A 251 -23.49 23.06 58.41
N VAL A 252 -22.48 23.35 57.63
CA VAL A 252 -22.58 24.24 56.45
C VAL A 252 -23.60 23.73 55.41
N TYR A 253 -23.55 22.39 55.13
CA TYR A 253 -24.46 21.71 54.21
C TYR A 253 -25.93 21.81 54.69
N THR A 254 -26.17 21.51 55.96
CA THR A 254 -27.52 21.52 56.57
C THR A 254 -28.12 22.96 56.61
N ASP A 255 -27.30 23.95 57.02
CA ASP A 255 -27.73 25.35 57.06
C ASP A 255 -27.97 25.88 55.61
N LEU A 256 -27.10 25.58 54.67
CA LEU A 256 -27.31 25.95 53.27
C LEU A 256 -28.62 25.35 52.72
N LYS A 257 -28.83 24.05 52.96
CA LYS A 257 -30.02 23.34 52.47
C LYS A 257 -31.31 23.92 53.04
N LYS A 258 -31.28 24.38 54.34
CA LYS A 258 -32.39 25.06 54.97
C LYS A 258 -32.64 26.41 54.35
N ASN A 259 -31.62 27.22 54.00
CA ASN A 259 -31.72 28.57 53.56
C ASN A 259 -31.99 28.71 52.05
N LEU A 260 -31.45 27.79 51.26
CA LEU A 260 -31.58 27.77 49.78
C LEU A 260 -32.76 26.87 49.34
N GLY A 261 -33.10 25.84 50.10
CA GLY A 261 -34.21 24.92 49.84
C GLY A 261 -33.85 23.78 48.89
N GLU A 262 -34.79 22.84 48.73
CA GLU A 262 -34.66 21.67 47.82
C GLU A 262 -35.55 21.75 46.57
N THR A 263 -36.25 22.86 46.38
CA THR A 263 -37.17 23.03 45.26
C THR A 263 -36.37 23.10 43.95
N ASP A 264 -35.38 23.99 43.88
CA ASP A 264 -34.59 24.31 42.66
C ASP A 264 -33.20 23.69 42.69
N PHE A 265 -32.72 23.19 43.86
CA PHE A 265 -31.40 22.65 44.03
C PHE A 265 -31.43 21.19 44.53
N GLU A 266 -30.45 20.45 44.14
CA GLU A 266 -30.14 19.11 44.61
C GLU A 266 -28.75 19.06 45.29
N TYR A 267 -28.61 18.15 46.24
CA TYR A 267 -27.45 18.08 47.09
C TYR A 267 -27.04 16.62 47.30
N LYS A 268 -25.76 16.34 47.28
CA LYS A 268 -25.21 15.04 47.65
C LYS A 268 -24.01 15.26 48.60
N LYS A 269 -23.78 14.38 49.57
CA LYS A 269 -22.70 14.54 50.55
C LYS A 269 -22.10 13.21 50.96
N VAL A 270 -20.75 13.15 51.01
CA VAL A 270 -19.97 12.04 51.57
C VAL A 270 -18.78 12.61 52.33
N GLY A 271 -18.71 12.29 53.65
CA GLY A 271 -17.62 12.77 54.50
C GLY A 271 -17.56 14.30 54.59
N SER A 272 -16.39 14.88 54.29
CA SER A 272 -16.16 16.34 54.27
C SER A 272 -16.42 17.01 52.92
N THR A 273 -16.93 16.24 51.93
CA THR A 273 -17.20 16.72 50.57
C THR A 273 -18.69 16.66 50.26
N PHE A 274 -19.24 17.66 49.59
CA PHE A 274 -20.63 17.69 49.13
C PHE A 274 -20.77 18.47 47.85
N THR A 275 -21.85 18.20 47.11
CA THR A 275 -22.18 18.89 45.85
C THR A 275 -23.46 19.71 46.02
N VAL A 276 -23.50 20.81 45.24
CA VAL A 276 -24.68 21.65 45.08
C VAL A 276 -24.89 21.83 43.57
N GLN A 277 -26.07 21.48 43.08
CA GLN A 277 -26.44 21.61 41.66
C GLN A 277 -27.87 22.12 41.54
N ARG A 278 -28.14 22.94 40.53
CA ARG A 278 -29.52 23.25 40.17
C ARG A 278 -30.19 22.08 39.46
N LYS A 279 -31.42 21.78 39.75
CA LYS A 279 -32.20 20.69 39.10
C LYS A 279 -32.39 20.88 37.62
N ASP A 280 -32.45 22.13 37.15
CA ASP A 280 -32.50 22.49 35.74
C ASP A 280 -31.11 22.55 35.07
N LYS A 281 -30.06 22.20 35.83
CA LYS A 281 -28.65 22.26 35.42
C LYS A 281 -28.16 23.65 34.97
N GLY A 282 -28.89 24.70 35.34
CA GLY A 282 -28.56 26.09 35.05
C GLY A 282 -27.39 26.63 35.90
N GLU A 283 -26.81 27.73 35.45
CA GLU A 283 -25.68 28.36 36.16
C GLU A 283 -26.15 29.08 37.45
N PHE A 284 -25.23 29.18 38.39
CA PHE A 284 -25.42 29.94 39.64
C PHE A 284 -24.04 30.43 40.16
N THR A 285 -24.05 31.31 41.16
CA THR A 285 -22.80 31.79 41.77
C THR A 285 -22.51 31.01 43.06
N VAL A 286 -21.26 30.69 43.30
CA VAL A 286 -20.83 30.04 44.53
C VAL A 286 -19.51 30.64 45.01
N GLN A 287 -19.41 30.83 46.34
CA GLN A 287 -18.20 31.31 46.98
C GLN A 287 -18.06 30.65 48.39
N ALA A 288 -16.94 30.10 48.68
CA ALA A 288 -16.54 29.56 49.98
C ALA A 288 -15.59 30.55 50.67
N THR A 289 -15.75 30.71 51.95
CA THR A 289 -14.80 31.45 52.83
C THR A 289 -14.65 30.72 54.17
N ASP A 290 -13.44 30.73 54.72
CA ASP A 290 -13.14 30.05 56.02
C ASP A 290 -12.62 30.99 57.10
N GLY A 291 -12.53 32.31 56.83
CA GLY A 291 -11.98 33.23 57.78
C GLY A 291 -10.46 33.11 58.03
N ASN A 292 -9.79 32.20 57.33
CA ASN A 292 -8.33 31.93 57.45
C ASN A 292 -7.70 31.84 56.07
N ALA A 293 -7.62 32.98 55.38
CA ALA A 293 -7.06 33.12 54.03
C ALA A 293 -7.69 32.20 52.94
N ASN A 294 -8.87 31.58 53.21
CA ASN A 294 -9.63 30.69 52.30
C ASN A 294 -8.85 29.44 51.83
N SER A 295 -7.96 28.90 52.71
CA SER A 295 -7.14 27.73 52.39
C SER A 295 -7.67 26.40 52.96
N ASN A 296 -8.73 26.45 53.81
CA ASN A 296 -9.30 25.32 54.50
C ASN A 296 -10.63 24.85 53.98
N PHE A 297 -11.36 25.72 53.24
CA PHE A 297 -12.66 25.42 52.66
C PHE A 297 -12.74 25.87 51.18
N TYR A 298 -12.92 24.91 50.31
CA TYR A 298 -13.00 25.13 48.86
C TYR A 298 -14.41 24.90 48.34
N ALA A 299 -14.81 25.69 47.35
CA ALA A 299 -15.98 25.45 46.50
C ALA A 299 -15.55 25.55 45.04
N PHE A 300 -15.30 24.41 44.46
CA PHE A 300 -14.90 24.31 43.03
C PHE A 300 -16.14 24.38 42.14
N TYR A 301 -16.14 25.36 41.24
CA TYR A 301 -17.22 25.56 40.32
C TYR A 301 -16.62 25.89 38.94
N LYS A 302 -16.77 24.97 37.99
CA LYS A 302 -16.20 25.02 36.60
C LYS A 302 -14.68 24.91 36.51
N LYS A 303 -13.92 25.37 37.51
CA LYS A 303 -12.47 25.38 37.49
C LYS A 303 -11.85 25.24 38.87
N ALA A 304 -10.61 24.70 38.88
CA ALA A 304 -9.74 24.68 40.07
C ALA A 304 -8.40 25.32 39.69
N GLU A 305 -7.67 25.89 40.65
CA GLU A 305 -6.37 26.53 40.39
C GLU A 305 -5.21 25.52 40.40
N ASP A 306 -5.38 24.39 41.11
CA ASP A 306 -4.35 23.37 41.24
C ASP A 306 -5.03 22.01 41.52
N LEU A 307 -4.51 20.94 40.92
CA LEU A 307 -4.96 19.56 41.13
C LEU A 307 -4.86 19.14 42.63
N SER A 308 -3.81 19.61 43.32
CA SER A 308 -3.58 19.29 44.77
C SER A 308 -4.65 19.85 45.70
N GLN A 309 -5.44 20.80 45.23
CA GLN A 309 -6.57 21.36 46.00
C GLN A 309 -7.83 20.47 45.95
N LEU A 310 -7.93 19.62 44.89
CA LEU A 310 -9.10 18.78 44.69
C LEU A 310 -9.21 17.65 45.72
N PRO A 311 -10.44 17.33 46.17
CA PRO A 311 -10.64 16.26 47.17
C PRO A 311 -10.42 14.87 46.57
N LEU A 312 -10.03 13.92 47.41
CA LEU A 312 -9.97 12.47 47.06
C LEU A 312 -11.33 11.77 47.26
N VAL A 313 -12.39 12.53 47.47
CA VAL A 313 -13.79 12.08 47.58
C VAL A 313 -14.62 12.98 46.69
N ALA A 314 -15.20 12.43 45.64
CA ALA A 314 -16.04 13.18 44.71
C ALA A 314 -17.07 12.26 44.01
N PRO A 315 -18.05 12.82 43.28
CA PRO A 315 -18.94 12.01 42.47
C PRO A 315 -18.20 11.33 41.32
N ASN A 316 -18.55 10.08 41.01
CA ASN A 316 -17.99 9.33 39.91
C ASN A 316 -18.35 9.99 38.55
N GLY A 317 -17.35 10.24 37.74
CA GLY A 317 -17.53 10.93 36.43
C GLY A 317 -17.61 12.45 36.54
N TYR A 318 -17.31 13.05 37.72
CA TYR A 318 -17.24 14.51 37.85
C TYR A 318 -16.04 15.07 37.10
N VAL A 319 -16.26 16.05 36.23
CA VAL A 319 -15.19 16.67 35.39
C VAL A 319 -14.85 18.05 35.94
N MET A 320 -13.57 18.38 35.99
CA MET A 320 -13.07 19.66 36.47
C MET A 320 -11.97 20.18 35.55
N LYS A 321 -12.05 21.47 35.17
CA LYS A 321 -10.96 22.18 34.52
C LYS A 321 -9.93 22.61 35.56
N VAL A 322 -8.66 22.27 35.35
CA VAL A 322 -7.55 22.75 36.18
C VAL A 322 -6.78 23.79 35.37
N ILE A 323 -6.57 24.97 35.96
CA ILE A 323 -5.85 26.09 35.31
C ILE A 323 -4.35 25.86 35.52
N GLY A 324 -3.54 25.96 34.46
CA GLY A 324 -2.09 25.90 34.51
C GLY A 324 -1.48 27.13 35.23
N GLU A 325 -0.24 26.97 35.70
CA GLU A 325 0.49 28.07 36.39
C GLU A 325 0.81 29.27 35.49
N ASN A 326 0.76 29.10 34.18
CA ASN A 326 1.05 30.16 33.22
C ASN A 326 -0.21 30.82 32.67
N ILE A 327 -0.09 32.07 32.24
CA ILE A 327 -1.19 32.88 31.63
C ILE A 327 -1.62 32.25 30.26
N ASN A 328 -1.01 31.14 29.86
CA ASN A 328 -1.23 30.49 28.59
C ASN A 328 -2.41 29.51 28.73
N ILE A 329 -3.50 29.77 28.02
CA ILE A 329 -4.71 28.89 27.97
C ILE A 329 -4.36 27.45 27.54
N ALA A 330 -3.24 27.25 26.82
CA ALA A 330 -2.75 25.94 26.40
C ALA A 330 -2.25 25.06 27.55
N ASP A 331 -2.02 25.62 28.74
CA ASP A 331 -1.58 24.87 29.94
C ASP A 331 -2.76 24.37 30.78
N ASP A 332 -4.01 24.75 30.42
CA ASP A 332 -5.21 24.30 31.09
C ASP A 332 -5.52 22.84 30.68
N TYR A 333 -5.93 22.03 31.64
CA TYR A 333 -6.27 20.62 31.40
C TYR A 333 -7.55 20.23 32.14
N TYR A 334 -8.13 19.09 31.75
CA TYR A 334 -9.34 18.56 32.32
C TYR A 334 -9.09 17.25 33.05
N VAL A 335 -9.70 17.07 34.22
CA VAL A 335 -9.63 15.83 35.00
C VAL A 335 -11.02 15.32 35.32
N LYS A 336 -11.19 14.02 35.23
CA LYS A 336 -12.40 13.29 35.59
C LYS A 336 -12.13 12.47 36.88
N PHE A 337 -13.05 12.49 37.82
CA PHE A 337 -12.95 11.68 39.01
C PHE A 337 -13.48 10.28 38.77
N GLU A 338 -12.74 9.26 39.17
CA GLU A 338 -13.14 7.87 39.15
C GLU A 338 -13.10 7.29 40.57
N THR A 339 -14.25 6.76 41.05
CA THR A 339 -14.34 6.12 42.36
C THR A 339 -13.69 4.74 42.32
N ALA A 340 -12.96 4.39 43.38
CA ALA A 340 -12.19 3.14 43.44
C ALA A 340 -13.08 1.87 43.47
N ASP A 341 -14.32 2.00 43.92
CA ASP A 341 -15.27 0.90 44.07
C ASP A 341 -16.47 0.99 43.09
N GLY A 342 -16.45 1.97 42.16
CA GLY A 342 -17.54 2.20 41.24
C GLY A 342 -18.81 2.81 41.85
N SER A 343 -18.77 3.27 43.10
CA SER A 343 -19.89 3.95 43.75
C SER A 343 -20.15 5.32 43.11
N ASP A 344 -21.39 5.79 43.15
CA ASP A 344 -21.79 7.10 42.58
C ASP A 344 -21.05 8.28 43.21
N PHE A 345 -20.62 8.17 44.47
CA PHE A 345 -19.91 9.20 45.21
C PHE A 345 -19.06 8.53 46.32
N GLY A 346 -17.73 8.59 46.21
CA GLY A 346 -16.83 7.89 47.11
C GLY A 346 -15.39 8.33 47.01
N ASN A 347 -14.50 7.52 47.61
CA ASN A 347 -13.06 7.69 47.44
C ASN A 347 -12.61 7.27 46.06
N GLY A 348 -11.65 7.99 45.49
CA GLY A 348 -11.14 7.68 44.17
C GLY A 348 -9.93 8.53 43.78
N SER A 349 -9.70 8.64 42.51
CA SER A 349 -8.59 9.41 41.92
C SER A 349 -9.05 10.27 40.75
N TRP A 350 -8.34 11.36 40.56
CA TRP A 350 -8.50 12.24 39.36
C TRP A 350 -7.63 11.72 38.24
N GLN A 351 -8.23 11.58 37.06
CA GLN A 351 -7.55 11.16 35.83
C GLN A 351 -7.76 12.21 34.76
N GLU A 352 -6.75 12.46 33.95
CA GLU A 352 -6.86 13.36 32.83
C GLU A 352 -7.94 12.89 31.85
N CYS A 353 -8.67 13.82 31.23
CA CYS A 353 -9.76 13.51 30.31
C CYS A 353 -9.94 14.62 29.27
N PRO A 354 -10.70 14.37 28.19
CA PRO A 354 -11.13 15.43 27.27
C PRO A 354 -12.01 16.47 27.93
N SER A 355 -12.03 17.68 27.36
CA SER A 355 -12.98 18.72 27.73
C SER A 355 -14.42 18.23 27.55
N PRO A 356 -15.36 18.60 28.43
CA PRO A 356 -16.78 18.39 28.18
C PRO A 356 -17.22 19.02 26.87
N ASP A 357 -18.18 18.38 26.21
CA ASP A 357 -18.77 18.83 24.93
C ASP A 357 -17.85 18.85 23.72
N ILE A 358 -16.64 18.31 23.81
CA ILE A 358 -15.76 18.11 22.66
C ILE A 358 -16.01 16.74 21.99
N GLU A 359 -15.86 16.67 20.67
CA GLU A 359 -15.84 15.40 19.95
C GLU A 359 -14.53 14.65 20.29
N TYR A 360 -14.66 13.38 20.72
CA TYR A 360 -13.52 12.63 21.22
C TYR A 360 -13.29 11.30 20.53
N GLN A 361 -14.22 10.85 19.68
CA GLN A 361 -14.14 9.60 18.93
C GLN A 361 -14.03 9.84 17.41
N ILE A 362 -13.10 9.15 16.78
CA ILE A 362 -12.98 9.14 15.31
C ILE A 362 -14.06 8.21 14.74
N ASP A 363 -14.74 8.62 13.67
CA ASP A 363 -15.68 7.76 12.94
C ASP A 363 -14.90 6.71 12.13
N LYS A 364 -14.81 5.50 12.67
CA LYS A 364 -14.09 4.38 12.09
C LYS A 364 -14.60 3.95 10.71
N ALA A 365 -15.84 4.29 10.34
CA ALA A 365 -16.40 4.00 9.03
C ALA A 365 -15.77 4.87 7.92
N THR A 366 -15.19 6.01 8.28
CA THR A 366 -14.51 6.93 7.36
C THR A 366 -12.99 6.76 7.35
N MET A 367 -12.46 5.96 8.26
CA MET A 367 -11.02 5.71 8.41
C MET A 367 -10.57 4.47 7.63
N PRO A 368 -9.25 4.28 7.43
CA PRO A 368 -8.71 3.08 6.79
C PRO A 368 -9.23 1.80 7.43
N HIS A 369 -9.67 0.86 6.58
CA HIS A 369 -10.06 -0.48 6.99
C HIS A 369 -8.86 -1.42 6.89
N ALA A 370 -8.94 -2.61 7.49
CA ALA A 370 -7.86 -3.59 7.43
C ALA A 370 -8.34 -4.98 7.03
N ILE A 371 -7.53 -5.64 6.21
CA ILE A 371 -7.54 -7.08 6.00
C ILE A 371 -6.56 -7.66 7.00
N VAL A 372 -7.06 -8.42 7.95
CA VAL A 372 -6.23 -9.03 9.02
C VAL A 372 -6.09 -10.52 8.75
N ARG A 373 -4.85 -11.00 8.75
CA ARG A 373 -4.56 -12.42 8.65
C ARG A 373 -4.74 -13.08 10.00
N ASN A 374 -5.58 -14.10 10.04
CA ASN A 374 -5.83 -14.90 11.24
C ASN A 374 -4.79 -16.04 11.38
N ALA A 375 -4.63 -16.55 12.60
CA ALA A 375 -3.67 -17.63 12.89
C ALA A 375 -3.96 -18.95 12.15
N ASP A 376 -5.21 -19.18 11.72
CA ASP A 376 -5.65 -20.35 10.95
C ASP A 376 -5.41 -20.18 9.42
N GLY A 377 -4.84 -19.06 8.99
CA GLY A 377 -4.59 -18.77 7.56
C GLY A 377 -5.79 -18.19 6.82
N THR A 378 -6.90 -17.91 7.49
CA THR A 378 -8.04 -17.15 6.96
C THR A 378 -7.81 -15.65 7.10
N PHE A 379 -8.67 -14.84 6.51
CA PHE A 379 -8.59 -13.38 6.56
C PHE A 379 -9.90 -12.78 7.07
N THR A 380 -9.77 -11.61 7.72
CA THR A 380 -10.93 -10.82 8.16
C THR A 380 -10.79 -9.40 7.65
N PHE A 381 -11.77 -8.91 6.90
CA PHE A 381 -11.88 -7.48 6.52
C PHE A 381 -12.74 -6.75 7.54
N LYS A 382 -12.18 -5.74 8.19
CA LYS A 382 -12.85 -5.02 9.28
C LYS A 382 -12.43 -3.55 9.38
N THR A 383 -13.25 -2.75 10.07
CA THR A 383 -12.84 -1.45 10.59
C THR A 383 -11.82 -1.62 11.72
N ILE A 384 -10.99 -0.61 11.94
CA ILE A 384 -10.08 -0.53 13.08
C ILE A 384 -10.74 0.29 14.17
N ASP A 385 -10.57 -0.12 15.43
CA ASP A 385 -10.95 0.66 16.58
C ASP A 385 -9.82 1.64 16.89
N TRP A 386 -9.97 2.89 16.42
CA TRP A 386 -9.03 3.98 16.67
C TRP A 386 -9.19 4.45 18.10
N THR A 387 -8.08 4.76 18.77
CA THR A 387 -8.10 5.18 20.16
C THR A 387 -8.72 6.56 20.30
N ASP A 388 -9.65 6.69 21.22
CA ASP A 388 -10.36 7.94 21.52
C ASP A 388 -9.38 9.02 22.00
N ARG A 389 -9.76 10.30 21.88
CA ARG A 389 -9.02 11.43 22.47
C ARG A 389 -8.92 11.23 23.97
N PRO A 390 -7.70 11.08 24.55
CA PRO A 390 -7.56 10.80 25.99
C PRO A 390 -7.61 12.06 26.85
N ALA A 391 -7.25 13.23 26.31
CA ALA A 391 -7.06 14.44 27.10
C ALA A 391 -7.30 15.73 26.31
N GLY A 392 -7.50 16.84 27.02
CA GLY A 392 -7.43 18.20 26.53
C GLY A 392 -8.63 18.69 25.71
N ASP A 393 -8.42 19.82 25.06
CA ASP A 393 -9.37 20.52 24.17
C ASP A 393 -8.68 20.90 22.84
N GLU A 394 -9.35 21.76 22.03
CA GLU A 394 -8.75 22.18 20.73
C GLU A 394 -7.54 23.10 20.88
N ASP A 395 -7.30 23.69 22.06
CA ASP A 395 -6.14 24.55 22.30
C ASP A 395 -4.94 23.74 22.79
N SER A 396 -5.16 22.75 23.67
CA SER A 396 -4.12 21.94 24.34
C SER A 396 -3.81 20.62 23.61
N ALA A 397 -4.81 19.97 23.02
CA ALA A 397 -4.69 18.73 22.24
C ALA A 397 -5.55 18.79 20.98
N LYS A 398 -5.05 19.47 19.97
CA LYS A 398 -5.76 19.73 18.70
C LYS A 398 -6.26 18.46 18.03
N THR A 399 -7.38 18.58 17.31
CA THR A 399 -7.85 17.53 16.40
C THR A 399 -6.82 17.31 15.30
N PRO A 400 -6.44 16.06 14.97
CA PRO A 400 -5.49 15.76 13.92
C PRO A 400 -5.91 16.36 12.58
N SER A 401 -4.97 16.92 11.82
CA SER A 401 -5.23 17.67 10.59
C SER A 401 -5.83 16.84 9.45
N PHE A 402 -5.74 15.52 9.50
CA PHE A 402 -6.40 14.65 8.52
C PHE A 402 -7.92 14.58 8.71
N ILE A 403 -8.44 14.94 9.87
CA ILE A 403 -9.91 14.97 10.12
C ILE A 403 -10.54 16.08 9.28
N GLY A 404 -11.60 15.74 8.56
CA GLY A 404 -12.26 16.62 7.58
C GLY A 404 -11.67 16.52 6.17
N ASN A 405 -10.50 15.88 6.01
CA ASN A 405 -9.76 15.72 4.76
C ASN A 405 -9.66 14.25 4.32
N CYS A 406 -9.15 14.02 3.12
CA CYS A 406 -8.93 12.68 2.60
C CYS A 406 -7.49 12.23 2.88
N ILE A 407 -7.32 11.01 3.39
CA ILE A 407 -6.01 10.38 3.54
C ILE A 407 -5.53 9.93 2.16
N GLN A 408 -4.40 10.47 1.68
CA GLN A 408 -3.84 10.18 0.36
C GLN A 408 -2.98 8.92 0.34
N ASP A 409 -2.17 8.71 1.38
CA ASP A 409 -1.31 7.54 1.54
C ASP A 409 -1.12 7.24 3.03
N MET A 410 -0.66 6.03 3.31
CA MET A 410 -0.39 5.51 4.63
C MET A 410 0.98 4.86 4.65
N PHE A 411 1.71 5.01 5.75
CA PHE A 411 3.06 4.49 5.89
C PHE A 411 3.36 4.07 7.33
N CYS A 412 4.42 3.29 7.50
CA CYS A 412 5.00 2.99 8.80
C CYS A 412 6.45 3.50 8.82
N HIS A 413 6.79 4.33 9.80
CA HIS A 413 8.12 4.92 9.93
C HIS A 413 8.49 5.12 11.40
N LYS A 414 9.70 4.69 11.79
CA LYS A 414 10.22 4.79 13.17
C LYS A 414 9.25 4.26 14.25
N GLY A 415 8.59 3.12 13.95
CA GLY A 415 7.65 2.48 14.88
C GLY A 415 6.27 3.12 14.97
N ARG A 416 5.97 4.13 14.17
CA ARG A 416 4.70 4.84 14.14
C ARG A 416 3.94 4.55 12.85
N LEU A 417 2.63 4.47 12.93
CA LEU A 417 1.75 4.52 11.78
C LEU A 417 1.57 5.99 11.37
N GLY A 418 1.56 6.25 10.07
CA GLY A 418 1.44 7.63 9.58
C GLY A 418 0.50 7.77 8.40
N PHE A 419 -0.10 8.96 8.29
CA PHE A 419 -0.97 9.38 7.21
C PHE A 419 -0.42 10.59 6.49
N VAL A 420 -0.63 10.62 5.18
CA VAL A 420 -0.43 11.80 4.33
C VAL A 420 -1.79 12.38 4.01
N SER A 421 -2.01 13.65 4.33
CA SER A 421 -3.26 14.36 4.05
C SER A 421 -2.98 15.83 3.75
N GLU A 422 -3.51 16.33 2.64
CA GLU A 422 -3.25 17.68 2.14
C GLU A 422 -1.74 17.98 2.06
N ASP A 423 -1.24 18.98 2.79
CA ASP A 423 0.17 19.40 2.87
C ASP A 423 0.86 18.91 4.16
N ARG A 424 0.24 17.97 4.89
CA ARG A 424 0.68 17.54 6.21
C ARG A 424 0.89 16.04 6.31
N THR A 425 1.68 15.65 7.29
CA THR A 425 1.84 14.27 7.72
C THR A 425 1.50 14.13 9.21
N CYS A 426 0.66 13.15 9.51
CA CYS A 426 0.28 12.83 10.88
C CYS A 426 0.84 11.46 11.25
N TYR A 427 1.42 11.33 12.42
CA TYR A 427 1.96 10.08 12.97
C TYR A 427 1.24 9.73 14.27
N SER A 428 1.04 8.44 14.47
CA SER A 428 0.50 7.92 15.72
C SER A 428 1.48 8.07 16.89
N ASP A 429 0.98 7.88 18.11
CA ASP A 429 1.81 7.62 19.29
C ASP A 429 2.67 6.35 19.09
N VAL A 430 3.83 6.28 19.77
CA VAL A 430 4.74 5.13 19.69
C VAL A 430 4.20 3.91 20.42
N ASN A 431 3.55 4.15 21.57
CA ASN A 431 3.04 3.08 22.44
C ASN A 431 1.68 2.54 21.97
N ASP A 432 0.93 3.39 21.22
CA ASP A 432 -0.36 3.03 20.62
C ASP A 432 -0.44 3.53 19.18
N ILE A 433 -0.24 2.64 18.21
CA ILE A 433 -0.26 2.94 16.78
C ILE A 433 -1.63 3.38 16.26
N PHE A 434 -2.68 3.28 17.06
CA PHE A 434 -4.03 3.73 16.72
C PHE A 434 -4.41 5.05 17.38
N LEU A 435 -3.55 5.62 18.24
CA LEU A 435 -3.74 6.92 18.88
C LEU A 435 -3.10 8.03 18.07
N PHE A 436 -3.90 8.99 17.58
CA PHE A 436 -3.46 10.17 16.81
C PHE A 436 -3.67 11.49 17.56
N PHE A 437 -4.12 11.45 18.81
CA PHE A 437 -4.20 12.59 19.72
C PHE A 437 -3.00 12.60 20.65
N LYS A 438 -2.74 13.75 21.30
CA LYS A 438 -1.79 13.77 22.42
C LYS A 438 -2.27 12.86 23.52
N SER A 439 -1.36 12.11 24.12
CA SER A 439 -1.67 11.20 25.24
C SER A 439 -1.93 11.94 26.54
N THR A 440 -1.27 13.08 26.76
CA THR A 440 -1.43 13.98 27.92
C THR A 440 -1.20 15.44 27.51
N THR A 441 -1.81 16.36 28.21
CA THR A 441 -1.60 17.80 28.07
C THR A 441 -0.68 18.37 29.15
N LEU A 442 -0.36 17.59 30.19
CA LEU A 442 0.50 18.02 31.30
C LEU A 442 1.97 18.24 30.89
N THR A 443 2.46 17.41 29.99
CA THR A 443 3.84 17.48 29.48
C THR A 443 3.86 17.05 28.03
N GLU A 444 4.78 17.60 27.23
CA GLU A 444 5.03 17.11 25.88
C GLU A 444 5.95 15.89 25.95
N LEU A 445 5.47 14.75 25.44
CA LEU A 445 6.23 13.50 25.42
C LEU A 445 6.84 13.26 24.04
N ASP A 446 8.05 12.71 24.00
CA ASP A 446 8.69 12.28 22.73
C ASP A 446 7.90 11.16 22.02
N THR A 447 7.03 10.46 22.76
CA THR A 447 6.16 9.38 22.26
C THR A 447 4.86 9.88 21.67
N ASP A 448 4.45 11.13 21.93
CA ASP A 448 3.17 11.68 21.50
C ASP A 448 3.00 11.67 19.97
N ALA A 449 1.76 11.66 19.51
CA ALA A 449 1.38 11.81 18.13
C ALA A 449 1.97 13.10 17.52
N ILE A 450 2.38 13.03 16.25
CA ILE A 450 3.01 14.14 15.53
C ILE A 450 2.10 14.60 14.40
N ASP A 451 1.92 15.91 14.25
CA ASP A 451 1.20 16.53 13.14
C ASP A 451 2.04 17.70 12.59
N VAL A 452 2.69 17.47 11.46
CA VAL A 452 3.67 18.40 10.90
C VAL A 452 3.36 18.71 9.44
N GLY A 453 3.48 19.98 9.07
CA GLY A 453 3.35 20.50 7.72
C GLY A 453 4.64 21.12 7.19
N SER A 454 4.73 21.31 5.89
CA SER A 454 5.85 21.99 5.27
C SER A 454 5.80 23.50 5.55
N ASN A 455 6.92 24.04 6.05
CA ASN A 455 7.06 25.48 6.31
C ASN A 455 7.50 26.28 5.06
N SER A 456 7.98 25.61 4.01
CA SER A 456 8.62 26.27 2.86
C SER A 456 7.69 26.50 1.68
N ARG A 457 6.77 25.58 1.41
CA ARG A 457 5.82 25.66 0.30
C ARG A 457 4.62 24.73 0.52
N MET A 458 3.41 25.23 0.26
CA MET A 458 2.23 24.36 0.22
C MET A 458 2.26 23.53 -1.07
N SER A 459 2.29 22.21 -0.94
CA SER A 459 2.16 21.26 -2.02
C SER A 459 1.28 20.10 -1.53
N LEU A 460 0.27 19.74 -2.31
CA LEU A 460 -0.59 18.61 -1.97
C LEU A 460 0.22 17.31 -2.05
N LEU A 461 0.43 16.71 -0.90
CA LEU A 461 1.18 15.47 -0.75
C LEU A 461 0.34 14.28 -1.23
N LYS A 462 0.98 13.34 -1.93
CA LYS A 462 0.31 12.15 -2.50
C LYS A 462 0.89 10.84 -1.97
N PHE A 463 2.19 10.75 -1.76
CA PHE A 463 2.86 9.52 -1.36
C PHE A 463 3.94 9.78 -0.33
N ALA A 464 4.15 8.78 0.52
CA ALA A 464 5.27 8.68 1.43
C ALA A 464 6.07 7.40 1.15
N VAL A 465 7.38 7.53 1.01
CA VAL A 465 8.27 6.43 0.62
C VAL A 465 9.52 6.43 1.50
N PRO A 466 9.92 5.28 2.08
CA PRO A 466 11.17 5.18 2.81
C PRO A 466 12.37 5.50 1.91
N TYR A 467 13.28 6.34 2.38
CA TYR A 467 14.51 6.68 1.70
C TYR A 467 15.67 6.73 2.69
N ASN A 468 16.64 5.85 2.55
CA ASN A 468 17.71 5.62 3.53
C ASN A 468 17.10 5.33 4.93
N LYS A 469 17.30 6.20 5.91
CA LYS A 469 16.74 6.08 7.27
C LYS A 469 15.58 7.06 7.52
N GLU A 470 15.24 7.87 6.52
CA GLU A 470 14.25 8.93 6.58
C GLU A 470 13.05 8.61 5.70
N LEU A 471 12.08 9.52 5.64
CA LEU A 471 10.89 9.40 4.82
C LEU A 471 10.85 10.52 3.78
N MET A 472 10.74 10.15 2.52
CA MET A 472 10.56 11.08 1.41
C MET A 472 9.07 11.21 1.09
N LEU A 473 8.61 12.45 0.94
CA LEU A 473 7.24 12.77 0.55
C LEU A 473 7.22 13.29 -0.88
N PHE A 474 6.28 12.78 -1.64
CA PHE A 474 6.03 13.20 -3.02
C PHE A 474 4.73 13.96 -3.10
N GLY A 475 4.81 15.22 -3.52
CA GLY A 475 3.68 16.09 -3.75
C GLY A 475 3.39 16.28 -5.24
N GLU A 476 2.38 17.09 -5.55
CA GLU A 476 1.99 17.38 -6.95
C GLU A 476 3.07 18.17 -7.71
N ASN A 477 3.83 19.01 -7.01
CA ASN A 477 4.82 19.90 -7.63
C ASN A 477 6.16 19.97 -6.90
N SER A 478 6.33 19.25 -5.81
CA SER A 478 7.55 19.30 -5.01
C SER A 478 7.71 18.03 -4.17
N GLU A 479 8.94 17.63 -3.94
CA GLU A 479 9.33 16.52 -3.09
C GLU A 479 10.02 17.06 -1.83
N PHE A 480 9.74 16.39 -0.71
CA PHE A 480 10.19 16.78 0.60
C PHE A 480 10.87 15.60 1.30
N LEU A 481 11.75 15.91 2.25
CA LEU A 481 12.32 14.94 3.18
C LEU A 481 11.84 15.26 4.58
N ILE A 482 11.37 14.26 5.29
CA ILE A 482 11.10 14.35 6.72
C ILE A 482 12.40 14.04 7.44
N GLN A 483 12.84 15.01 8.23
CA GLN A 483 14.01 14.90 9.09
C GLN A 483 13.57 14.96 10.55
N GLY A 484 14.21 14.14 11.38
CA GLY A 484 14.08 14.21 12.83
C GLY A 484 15.36 14.71 13.46
N GLY A 485 15.29 15.10 14.73
CA GLY A 485 16.49 15.44 15.50
C GLY A 485 17.51 14.30 15.55
N SER A 486 18.77 14.60 15.83
CA SER A 486 19.87 13.62 15.84
C SER A 486 19.68 12.48 16.87
N SER A 487 18.88 12.70 17.91
CA SER A 487 18.60 11.75 18.98
C SER A 487 17.14 11.31 19.05
N ASN A 488 16.18 12.21 18.77
CA ASN A 488 14.74 11.98 19.00
C ASN A 488 13.93 12.34 17.75
N PHE A 489 12.86 11.56 17.53
CA PHE A 489 11.85 11.84 16.51
C PHE A 489 10.53 12.18 17.23
N SER A 490 10.33 13.47 17.49
CA SER A 490 9.21 13.99 18.28
C SER A 490 8.62 15.25 17.62
N ASN A 491 7.48 15.70 18.08
CA ASN A 491 6.79 16.87 17.55
C ASN A 491 7.67 18.15 17.53
N GLY A 492 8.53 18.31 18.54
CA GLY A 492 9.45 19.45 18.65
C GLY A 492 10.71 19.36 17.76
N THR A 493 11.03 18.19 17.19
CA THR A 493 12.27 17.94 16.45
C THR A 493 12.07 17.60 14.98
N VAL A 494 10.85 17.25 14.60
CA VAL A 494 10.50 16.86 13.22
C VAL A 494 10.34 18.11 12.35
N SER A 495 10.95 18.09 11.17
CA SER A 495 10.76 19.10 10.13
C SER A 495 10.51 18.44 8.77
N ILE A 496 9.78 19.14 7.91
CA ILE A 496 9.58 18.78 6.50
C ILE A 496 10.35 19.81 5.67
N GLU A 497 11.42 19.36 5.01
CA GLU A 497 12.26 20.18 4.16
C GLU A 497 12.06 19.86 2.68
N MET A 498 11.89 20.91 1.86
CA MET A 498 11.78 20.75 0.42
C MET A 498 13.14 20.35 -0.17
N LEU A 499 13.16 19.28 -0.97
CA LEU A 499 14.35 18.78 -1.65
C LEU A 499 14.42 19.19 -3.12
N MET A 500 13.32 19.01 -3.85
CA MET A 500 13.28 19.17 -5.30
C MET A 500 11.89 19.64 -5.74
N GLU A 501 11.83 20.12 -7.00
CA GLU A 501 10.58 20.55 -7.62
C GLU A 501 10.35 19.75 -8.90
N TYR A 502 9.58 18.66 -8.79
CA TYR A 502 9.10 17.87 -9.91
C TYR A 502 7.58 17.70 -9.81
N ALA A 503 6.91 17.50 -10.95
CA ALA A 503 5.48 17.18 -10.98
C ALA A 503 5.31 15.66 -10.95
N CYS A 504 5.37 15.06 -9.76
CA CYS A 504 5.20 13.61 -9.60
C CYS A 504 3.80 13.17 -10.04
N SER A 505 3.72 12.00 -10.69
CA SER A 505 2.42 11.40 -11.07
C SER A 505 1.56 11.16 -9.83
N PRO A 506 0.30 11.63 -9.79
CA PRO A 506 -0.58 11.45 -8.64
C PRO A 506 -1.12 10.02 -8.48
N ILE A 507 -0.88 9.16 -9.47
CA ILE A 507 -1.41 7.79 -9.52
C ILE A 507 -0.30 6.77 -9.24
N CYS A 508 0.88 6.98 -9.81
CA CYS A 508 2.00 6.05 -9.75
C CYS A 508 2.82 6.28 -8.49
N LYS A 509 2.68 5.40 -7.50
CA LYS A 509 3.47 5.49 -6.26
C LYS A 509 4.96 5.27 -6.58
N PRO A 510 5.85 6.17 -6.12
CA PRO A 510 7.30 5.96 -6.22
C PRO A 510 7.75 4.69 -5.48
N VAL A 511 8.81 4.06 -5.99
CA VAL A 511 9.30 2.77 -5.47
C VAL A 511 10.76 2.88 -5.07
N PRO A 512 11.13 2.51 -3.84
CA PRO A 512 12.53 2.42 -3.42
C PRO A 512 13.21 1.22 -4.09
N VAL A 513 14.42 1.43 -4.60
CA VAL A 513 15.22 0.42 -5.29
C VAL A 513 16.66 0.49 -4.80
N GLY A 514 17.01 -0.40 -3.87
CA GLY A 514 18.30 -0.32 -3.19
C GLY A 514 18.46 0.99 -2.41
N SER A 515 19.42 1.81 -2.80
CA SER A 515 19.68 3.13 -2.20
C SER A 515 19.05 4.30 -2.96
N THR A 516 18.23 4.03 -3.97
CA THR A 516 17.58 5.03 -4.82
C THR A 516 16.06 4.92 -4.77
N VAL A 517 15.36 5.93 -5.29
CA VAL A 517 13.89 5.89 -5.46
C VAL A 517 13.57 6.22 -6.91
N LEU A 518 12.74 5.39 -7.55
CA LEU A 518 12.22 5.65 -8.88
C LEU A 518 10.84 6.31 -8.78
N PHE A 519 10.63 7.38 -9.54
CA PHE A 519 9.33 8.05 -9.63
C PHE A 519 9.04 8.51 -11.06
N ALA A 520 7.77 8.72 -11.36
CA ALA A 520 7.29 9.08 -12.67
C ALA A 520 6.70 10.49 -12.70
N CYS A 521 6.93 11.20 -13.81
CA CYS A 521 6.31 12.49 -14.11
C CYS A 521 5.65 12.42 -15.48
N ASP A 522 4.45 12.98 -15.63
CA ASP A 522 3.80 13.08 -16.94
C ASP A 522 4.31 14.31 -17.70
N ASN A 523 4.62 14.14 -18.98
CA ASN A 523 5.12 15.19 -19.87
C ASN A 523 4.41 15.11 -21.24
N GLY A 524 3.35 15.88 -21.42
CA GLY A 524 2.54 15.84 -22.64
C GLY A 524 1.83 14.49 -22.79
N ASP A 525 2.14 13.78 -23.89
CA ASP A 525 1.57 12.46 -24.21
C ASP A 525 2.43 11.28 -23.72
N TYR A 526 3.56 11.58 -23.07
CA TYR A 526 4.51 10.59 -22.59
C TYR A 526 4.80 10.78 -21.10
N SER A 527 5.34 9.75 -20.49
CA SER A 527 5.83 9.78 -19.11
C SER A 527 7.35 9.78 -19.09
N LYS A 528 7.92 10.52 -18.14
CA LYS A 528 9.33 10.52 -17.79
C LYS A 528 9.55 9.79 -16.50
N VAL A 529 10.67 9.10 -16.38
CA VAL A 529 11.07 8.39 -15.16
C VAL A 529 12.35 9.02 -14.63
N TYR A 530 12.33 9.30 -13.33
CA TYR A 530 13.45 9.87 -12.58
C TYR A 530 13.95 8.89 -11.53
N GLU A 531 15.24 8.97 -11.27
CA GLU A 531 15.93 8.26 -10.22
C GLU A 531 16.49 9.27 -9.21
N VAL A 532 16.04 9.17 -7.97
CA VAL A 532 16.59 9.94 -6.86
C VAL A 532 17.91 9.33 -6.43
N TYR A 533 18.93 10.12 -6.22
CA TYR A 533 20.24 9.69 -5.74
C TYR A 533 20.83 10.67 -4.74
N THR A 534 21.66 10.17 -3.84
CA THR A 534 22.44 11.00 -2.92
C THR A 534 23.78 11.33 -3.56
N ALA A 535 24.03 12.60 -3.82
CA ALA A 535 25.29 13.06 -4.41
C ALA A 535 26.41 13.13 -3.36
N ASP A 536 26.08 13.62 -2.16
CA ASP A 536 26.93 13.63 -0.95
C ASP A 536 26.04 13.58 0.30
N THR A 537 26.62 13.67 1.49
CA THR A 537 25.91 13.52 2.78
C THR A 537 24.68 14.45 2.94
N TYR A 538 24.60 15.54 2.19
CA TYR A 538 23.57 16.57 2.34
C TYR A 538 22.82 16.89 1.04
N ASN A 539 23.30 16.41 -0.11
CA ASN A 539 22.72 16.75 -1.40
C ASN A 539 22.01 15.54 -2.02
N VAL A 540 20.69 15.60 -2.05
CA VAL A 540 19.82 14.68 -2.77
C VAL A 540 19.42 15.33 -4.09
N GLY A 541 19.57 14.60 -5.19
CA GLY A 541 19.16 15.04 -6.52
C GLY A 541 18.36 13.99 -7.26
N ALA A 542 17.73 14.36 -8.37
CA ALA A 542 17.11 13.43 -9.28
C ALA A 542 17.70 13.56 -10.68
N ARG A 543 17.80 12.44 -11.38
CA ARG A 543 18.21 12.39 -12.78
C ARG A 543 17.17 11.67 -13.61
N GLU A 544 16.90 12.16 -14.80
CA GLU A 544 16.04 11.50 -15.76
C GLU A 544 16.75 10.26 -16.32
N ILE A 545 16.16 9.06 -16.11
CA ILE A 545 16.67 7.80 -16.67
C ILE A 545 16.02 7.47 -18.01
N SER A 546 14.95 8.18 -18.39
CA SER A 546 14.24 8.04 -19.67
C SER A 546 14.68 9.04 -20.75
N GLU A 547 15.73 9.85 -20.50
CA GLU A 547 16.18 10.90 -21.42
C GLU A 547 16.45 10.38 -22.86
N GLN A 548 17.02 9.18 -22.97
CA GLN A 548 17.32 8.55 -24.27
C GLN A 548 16.09 8.05 -25.02
N VAL A 549 14.94 7.95 -24.33
CA VAL A 549 13.69 7.37 -24.82
C VAL A 549 12.49 8.28 -24.49
N SER A 550 12.62 9.56 -24.79
CA SER A 550 11.67 10.60 -24.40
C SER A 550 10.22 10.43 -24.90
N GLN A 551 10.01 9.62 -25.94
CA GLN A 551 8.70 9.29 -26.54
C GLN A 551 8.41 7.78 -26.52
N TYR A 552 8.96 7.06 -25.56
CA TYR A 552 8.86 5.60 -25.52
C TYR A 552 7.74 5.13 -24.59
N ILE A 553 7.60 5.76 -23.44
CA ILE A 553 6.65 5.37 -22.41
C ILE A 553 5.41 6.27 -22.53
N PRO A 554 4.26 5.76 -22.97
CA PRO A 554 3.03 6.55 -23.04
C PRO A 554 2.60 7.07 -21.67
N LYS A 555 1.92 8.22 -21.63
CA LYS A 555 1.34 8.83 -20.43
C LYS A 555 0.39 7.87 -19.71
N GLY A 556 0.29 8.05 -18.39
CA GLY A 556 -0.63 7.30 -17.56
C GLY A 556 0.03 6.10 -16.90
N LEU A 557 1.29 6.25 -16.49
CA LEU A 557 1.95 5.28 -15.62
C LEU A 557 1.16 5.15 -14.32
N TYR A 558 0.83 3.92 -13.95
CA TYR A 558 0.10 3.62 -12.72
C TYR A 558 0.84 2.70 -11.77
N LYS A 559 1.86 1.97 -12.24
CA LYS A 559 2.64 1.05 -11.42
C LYS A 559 4.10 1.06 -11.84
N ILE A 560 4.97 1.11 -10.84
CA ILE A 560 6.40 0.77 -10.91
C ILE A 560 6.59 -0.45 -10.03
N PHE A 561 7.36 -1.43 -10.50
CA PHE A 561 7.82 -2.56 -9.72
C PHE A 561 9.29 -2.81 -10.02
N ALA A 562 10.09 -3.18 -9.02
CA ALA A 562 11.52 -3.26 -9.21
C ALA A 562 12.17 -4.30 -8.27
N SER A 563 13.30 -4.84 -8.71
CA SER A 563 14.18 -5.71 -7.92
C SER A 563 15.60 -5.19 -7.96
N SER A 564 16.14 -4.82 -6.80
CA SER A 564 17.54 -4.43 -6.66
C SER A 564 18.50 -5.62 -6.81
N GLU A 565 18.05 -6.84 -6.49
CA GLU A 565 18.85 -8.06 -6.65
C GLU A 565 19.05 -8.42 -8.12
N ASN A 566 18.00 -8.20 -8.94
CA ASN A 566 18.00 -8.52 -10.36
C ASN A 566 18.37 -7.31 -11.25
N ASN A 567 18.56 -6.12 -10.67
CA ASN A 567 18.88 -4.88 -11.37
C ASN A 567 17.88 -4.56 -12.51
N ILE A 568 16.59 -4.72 -12.21
CA ILE A 568 15.51 -4.54 -13.18
C ILE A 568 14.35 -3.77 -12.55
N ALA A 569 13.76 -2.88 -13.32
CA ALA A 569 12.51 -2.21 -12.99
C ALA A 569 11.53 -2.30 -14.16
N GLY A 570 10.25 -2.49 -13.84
CA GLY A 570 9.17 -2.54 -14.81
C GLY A 570 8.14 -1.44 -14.57
N PHE A 571 7.54 -0.96 -15.66
CA PHE A 571 6.61 0.16 -15.66
C PHE A 571 5.36 -0.20 -16.45
N LEU A 572 4.19 0.01 -15.85
CA LEU A 572 2.89 -0.26 -16.46
C LEU A 572 2.14 1.05 -16.72
N THR A 573 1.52 1.15 -17.92
CA THR A 573 0.69 2.29 -18.32
C THR A 573 -0.65 1.83 -18.89
N ASP A 574 -1.69 2.58 -18.65
CA ASP A 574 -3.05 2.28 -19.15
C ASP A 574 -3.17 2.49 -20.67
N LYS A 575 -2.27 3.26 -21.29
CA LYS A 575 -2.25 3.52 -22.74
C LYS A 575 -1.63 2.38 -23.57
N ALA A 576 -0.81 1.53 -22.94
CA ALA A 576 -0.24 0.33 -23.55
C ALA A 576 -0.44 -0.83 -22.56
N SER A 577 -1.70 -1.22 -22.40
CA SER A 577 -2.13 -2.14 -21.34
C SER A 577 -1.62 -3.59 -21.51
N ASP A 578 -1.10 -3.94 -22.67
CA ASP A 578 -0.49 -5.22 -23.03
C ASP A 578 1.04 -5.23 -22.91
N THR A 579 1.63 -4.13 -22.46
CA THR A 579 3.08 -3.90 -22.51
C THR A 579 3.66 -3.54 -21.15
N ILE A 580 4.78 -4.18 -20.80
CA ILE A 580 5.65 -3.78 -19.68
C ILE A 580 6.87 -3.07 -20.26
N PHE A 581 7.12 -1.83 -19.86
CA PHE A 581 8.38 -1.15 -20.19
C PHE A 581 9.42 -1.57 -19.15
N ILE A 582 10.53 -2.12 -19.62
CA ILE A 582 11.59 -2.69 -18.79
C ILE A 582 12.79 -1.77 -18.78
N TYR A 583 13.33 -1.49 -17.62
CA TYR A 583 14.57 -0.78 -17.41
C TYR A 583 15.57 -1.70 -16.72
N ASN A 584 16.64 -2.05 -17.42
CA ASN A 584 17.77 -2.79 -16.88
C ASN A 584 18.90 -1.81 -16.52
N TYR A 585 19.46 -1.96 -15.33
CA TYR A 585 20.54 -1.11 -14.85
C TYR A 585 21.62 -1.96 -14.16
N TYR A 586 22.85 -1.46 -14.18
CA TYR A 586 23.94 -2.08 -13.45
C TYR A 586 24.94 -1.03 -13.00
N TYR A 587 25.31 -1.09 -11.74
CA TYR A 587 26.32 -0.22 -11.16
C TYR A 587 27.62 -0.99 -10.91
N ASN A 588 28.75 -0.46 -11.39
CA ASN A 588 30.08 -0.91 -11.02
C ASN A 588 30.70 0.13 -10.07
N GLY A 589 30.56 -0.08 -8.77
CA GLY A 589 30.84 0.94 -7.77
C GLY A 589 29.86 2.11 -7.90
N THR A 590 30.37 3.33 -8.07
CA THR A 590 29.57 4.55 -8.28
C THR A 590 29.17 4.79 -9.75
N ASN A 591 29.80 4.08 -10.70
CA ASN A 591 29.55 4.26 -12.13
C ASN A 591 28.40 3.39 -12.60
N LYS A 592 27.42 4.01 -13.27
CA LYS A 592 26.30 3.30 -13.91
C LYS A 592 26.78 2.71 -15.25
N ALA A 593 27.10 1.43 -15.24
CA ALA A 593 27.64 0.73 -16.43
C ALA A 593 26.53 0.29 -17.41
N GLN A 594 25.29 0.13 -16.94
CA GLN A 594 24.13 -0.14 -17.79
C GLN A 594 22.97 0.77 -17.42
N SER A 595 22.29 1.30 -18.45
CA SER A 595 21.06 2.09 -18.36
C SER A 595 20.29 1.81 -19.66
N ALA A 596 19.43 0.81 -19.66
CA ALA A 596 18.89 0.21 -20.88
C ALA A 596 17.38 0.00 -20.79
N TRP A 597 16.68 0.48 -21.78
CA TRP A 597 15.24 0.32 -21.94
C TRP A 597 14.91 -0.74 -22.98
N SER A 598 13.91 -1.56 -22.69
CA SER A 598 13.27 -2.50 -23.62
C SER A 598 11.78 -2.60 -23.29
N LYS A 599 11.00 -3.35 -24.04
CA LYS A 599 9.60 -3.62 -23.69
C LYS A 599 9.25 -5.09 -23.88
N TRP A 600 8.37 -5.59 -23.01
CA TRP A 600 7.79 -6.92 -23.11
C TRP A 600 6.32 -6.79 -23.46
N VAL A 601 5.92 -7.47 -24.52
CA VAL A 601 4.55 -7.38 -25.09
C VAL A 601 3.84 -8.71 -24.91
N PHE A 602 2.61 -8.65 -24.39
CA PHE A 602 1.73 -9.78 -24.15
C PHE A 602 0.47 -9.66 -25.01
N LYS A 603 0.36 -10.44 -26.06
CA LYS A 603 -0.72 -10.31 -27.05
C LYS A 603 -2.11 -10.61 -26.46
N ASN A 604 -3.10 -9.80 -26.82
CA ASN A 604 -4.53 -9.97 -26.45
C ASN A 604 -4.77 -10.09 -24.94
N THR A 605 -3.95 -9.41 -24.13
CA THR A 605 -4.07 -9.36 -22.68
C THR A 605 -4.09 -7.93 -22.17
N LYS A 606 -4.64 -7.73 -20.98
CA LYS A 606 -4.48 -6.49 -20.22
C LYS A 606 -3.72 -6.82 -18.95
N ILE A 607 -2.58 -6.20 -18.75
CA ILE A 607 -1.80 -6.34 -17.51
C ILE A 607 -2.46 -5.48 -16.46
N LEU A 608 -2.92 -6.08 -15.38
CA LEU A 608 -3.57 -5.36 -14.26
C LEU A 608 -2.55 -5.00 -13.19
N ASP A 609 -1.61 -5.90 -12.89
CA ASP A 609 -0.50 -5.68 -11.96
C ASP A 609 0.71 -6.55 -12.32
N ALA A 610 1.86 -6.13 -11.80
CA ALA A 610 3.10 -6.89 -11.80
C ALA A 610 3.88 -6.58 -10.52
N GLU A 611 4.42 -7.60 -9.87
CA GLU A 611 5.21 -7.43 -8.63
C GLU A 611 6.32 -8.47 -8.55
N PHE A 612 7.46 -8.07 -7.98
CA PHE A 612 8.54 -8.98 -7.67
C PHE A 612 8.31 -9.70 -6.34
N VAL A 613 8.40 -11.02 -6.38
CA VAL A 613 8.46 -11.86 -5.19
C VAL A 613 9.64 -12.79 -5.33
N ASN A 614 10.72 -12.52 -4.61
CA ASN A 614 12.03 -13.18 -4.79
C ASN A 614 12.54 -13.02 -6.24
N ASN A 615 12.81 -14.14 -6.92
CA ASN A 615 13.30 -14.17 -8.30
C ASN A 615 12.19 -14.25 -9.36
N PHE A 616 10.92 -14.16 -8.94
CA PHE A 616 9.78 -14.25 -9.84
C PHE A 616 9.09 -12.90 -9.98
N ILE A 617 8.63 -12.59 -11.19
CA ILE A 617 7.62 -11.56 -11.41
C ILE A 617 6.27 -12.26 -11.46
N TYR A 618 5.38 -11.94 -10.52
CA TYR A 618 3.99 -12.35 -10.57
C TYR A 618 3.20 -11.32 -11.36
N LEU A 619 2.39 -11.80 -12.29
CA LEU A 619 1.59 -11.00 -13.21
C LEU A 619 0.11 -11.32 -13.01
N THR A 620 -0.70 -10.31 -12.78
CA THR A 620 -2.15 -10.42 -12.83
C THR A 620 -2.61 -9.97 -14.19
N LEU A 621 -2.99 -10.93 -15.03
CA LEU A 621 -3.32 -10.74 -16.44
C LEU A 621 -4.81 -10.94 -16.70
N GLN A 622 -5.45 -10.00 -17.38
CA GLN A 622 -6.83 -10.14 -17.81
C GLN A 622 -6.89 -10.55 -19.28
N TYR A 623 -7.51 -11.67 -19.52
CA TYR A 623 -7.92 -12.18 -20.84
C TYR A 623 -9.42 -11.95 -21.06
N SER A 624 -9.95 -12.32 -22.22
CA SER A 624 -11.37 -12.14 -22.53
C SER A 624 -12.32 -13.00 -21.67
N ASP A 625 -11.82 -14.07 -21.07
CA ASP A 625 -12.59 -15.04 -20.29
C ASP A 625 -12.32 -14.97 -18.76
N GLY A 626 -11.44 -14.09 -18.31
CA GLY A 626 -11.15 -13.92 -16.88
C GLY A 626 -9.83 -13.27 -16.57
N VAL A 627 -9.58 -13.12 -15.27
CA VAL A 627 -8.32 -12.63 -14.69
C VAL A 627 -7.54 -13.82 -14.15
N TYR A 628 -6.27 -13.88 -14.50
CA TYR A 628 -5.37 -15.01 -14.23
C TYR A 628 -4.10 -14.55 -13.54
N LEU A 629 -3.58 -15.39 -12.68
CA LEU A 629 -2.25 -15.27 -12.10
C LEU A 629 -1.26 -16.07 -12.94
N GLU A 630 -0.19 -15.40 -13.36
CA GLU A 630 0.94 -16.00 -14.06
C GLU A 630 2.25 -15.53 -13.41
N LYS A 631 3.34 -16.24 -13.64
CA LYS A 631 4.66 -15.85 -13.13
C LYS A 631 5.74 -15.96 -14.19
N ILE A 632 6.78 -15.13 -14.08
CA ILE A 632 8.00 -15.19 -14.90
C ILE A 632 9.18 -15.47 -13.97
N ASN A 633 9.97 -16.49 -14.28
CA ASN A 633 11.26 -16.75 -13.62
C ASN A 633 12.38 -16.02 -14.37
N ILE A 634 12.94 -14.95 -13.77
CA ILE A 634 13.98 -14.13 -14.42
C ILE A 634 15.35 -14.83 -14.40
N ASN A 635 15.62 -15.63 -13.39
CA ASN A 635 16.93 -16.25 -13.17
C ASN A 635 16.97 -17.74 -13.52
N SER A 636 16.04 -18.24 -14.32
CA SER A 636 16.09 -19.62 -14.77
C SER A 636 17.32 -19.83 -15.66
N LEU A 637 18.23 -20.67 -15.18
CA LEU A 637 19.45 -21.09 -15.89
C LEU A 637 19.35 -22.52 -16.39
N GLN A 638 18.39 -23.29 -15.88
CA GLN A 638 18.16 -24.69 -16.22
C GLN A 638 17.07 -24.79 -17.27
N GLY A 639 17.25 -25.73 -18.19
CA GLY A 639 16.19 -26.09 -19.14
C GLY A 639 14.95 -26.65 -18.42
N ASP A 640 13.85 -26.72 -19.14
CA ASP A 640 12.65 -27.42 -18.68
C ASP A 640 12.93 -28.93 -18.53
N ASP A 641 12.11 -29.63 -17.75
CA ASP A 641 12.32 -31.05 -17.42
C ASP A 641 12.57 -31.89 -18.68
N GLY A 642 13.73 -32.54 -18.72
CA GLY A 642 14.16 -33.38 -19.82
C GLY A 642 14.80 -32.65 -21.00
N LEU A 643 14.80 -31.29 -21.00
CA LEU A 643 15.32 -30.46 -22.06
C LEU A 643 16.58 -29.68 -21.64
N ASP A 644 17.48 -29.41 -22.61
CA ASP A 644 18.67 -28.59 -22.39
C ASP A 644 18.36 -27.09 -22.56
N PHE A 645 17.09 -26.71 -22.70
CA PHE A 645 16.63 -25.35 -22.90
C PHE A 645 15.25 -25.11 -22.27
N ILE A 646 14.90 -23.84 -22.08
CA ILE A 646 13.56 -23.39 -21.65
C ILE A 646 12.65 -23.33 -22.87
N VAL A 647 11.44 -23.86 -22.79
CA VAL A 647 10.41 -23.71 -23.82
C VAL A 647 9.81 -22.31 -23.73
N TYR A 648 10.05 -21.47 -24.72
CA TYR A 648 9.66 -20.05 -24.76
C TYR A 648 8.23 -19.86 -25.30
N LEU A 649 7.27 -20.29 -24.49
CA LEU A 649 5.82 -20.11 -24.72
C LEU A 649 5.22 -19.34 -23.55
N ASP A 650 4.48 -18.27 -23.80
CA ASP A 650 3.71 -17.58 -22.77
C ASP A 650 2.53 -18.43 -22.31
N ARG A 651 2.05 -18.20 -21.09
CA ARG A 651 1.02 -18.99 -20.46
C ARG A 651 1.37 -20.48 -20.43
N LYS A 652 2.66 -20.78 -20.28
CA LYS A 652 3.22 -22.13 -20.34
C LYS A 652 2.64 -23.01 -19.24
N GLN A 653 2.21 -24.22 -19.62
CA GLN A 653 1.82 -25.28 -18.71
C GLN A 653 2.50 -26.58 -19.09
N LYS A 654 2.95 -27.35 -18.09
CA LYS A 654 3.37 -28.76 -18.23
C LYS A 654 2.17 -29.62 -17.87
N LEU A 655 1.61 -30.36 -18.83
CA LEU A 655 0.37 -31.12 -18.67
C LEU A 655 0.58 -32.59 -18.98
N THR A 656 0.08 -33.46 -18.10
CA THR A 656 0.08 -34.92 -18.31
C THR A 656 -0.90 -35.29 -19.39
N VAL A 657 -0.50 -36.18 -20.30
CA VAL A 657 -1.35 -36.65 -21.38
C VAL A 657 -2.09 -37.92 -20.93
N THR A 658 -3.40 -37.99 -21.18
CA THR A 658 -4.22 -39.17 -20.93
C THR A 658 -4.99 -39.53 -22.19
N ASP A 659 -4.79 -40.71 -22.73
CA ASP A 659 -5.43 -41.20 -23.98
C ASP A 659 -5.29 -40.19 -25.12
N LYS A 660 -4.06 -39.65 -25.35
CA LYS A 660 -3.76 -38.62 -26.34
C LYS A 660 -4.49 -37.28 -26.11
N THR A 661 -5.12 -37.07 -24.98
CA THR A 661 -5.86 -35.84 -24.68
C THR A 661 -5.23 -35.06 -23.53
N VAL A 662 -5.35 -33.74 -23.59
CA VAL A 662 -4.92 -32.79 -22.57
C VAL A 662 -6.01 -31.76 -22.40
N ASN A 663 -6.37 -31.43 -21.16
CA ASN A 663 -7.37 -30.41 -20.88
C ASN A 663 -6.72 -29.16 -20.28
N LEU A 664 -7.03 -28.01 -20.89
CA LEU A 664 -6.70 -26.69 -20.38
C LEU A 664 -7.77 -26.24 -19.39
N ASP A 665 -7.39 -25.44 -18.40
CA ASP A 665 -8.35 -24.79 -17.48
C ASP A 665 -8.95 -23.50 -18.05
N TYR A 666 -8.47 -23.03 -19.20
CA TYR A 666 -8.92 -21.83 -19.93
C TYR A 666 -9.26 -22.12 -21.39
N VAL A 667 -9.99 -21.21 -22.01
CA VAL A 667 -10.23 -21.24 -23.48
C VAL A 667 -9.11 -20.44 -24.14
N PRO A 668 -8.31 -21.00 -25.08
CA PRO A 668 -7.27 -20.27 -25.79
C PRO A 668 -7.83 -19.12 -26.61
N VAL A 669 -7.26 -17.94 -26.43
CA VAL A 669 -7.58 -16.72 -27.19
C VAL A 669 -6.53 -16.47 -28.27
N ASN A 670 -5.30 -16.90 -28.05
CA ASN A 670 -4.18 -16.81 -28.98
C ASN A 670 -3.90 -18.18 -29.59
N ASP A 671 -3.09 -18.17 -30.67
CA ASP A 671 -2.54 -19.41 -31.21
C ASP A 671 -1.77 -20.15 -30.09
N ILE A 672 -1.94 -21.45 -30.03
CA ILE A 672 -1.22 -22.30 -29.10
C ILE A 672 -0.21 -23.16 -29.84
N GLN A 673 0.83 -23.54 -29.13
CA GLN A 673 1.83 -24.49 -29.56
C GLN A 673 1.98 -25.57 -28.49
N VAL A 674 2.12 -26.82 -28.95
CA VAL A 674 2.34 -27.98 -28.08
C VAL A 674 3.72 -28.55 -28.38
N VAL A 675 4.50 -28.76 -27.33
CA VAL A 675 5.87 -29.29 -27.44
C VAL A 675 5.99 -30.56 -26.63
N ASN A 676 6.55 -31.63 -27.23
CA ASN A 676 6.72 -32.93 -26.60
C ASN A 676 7.91 -32.95 -25.61
N PRO A 677 8.12 -34.03 -24.84
CA PRO A 677 9.24 -34.16 -23.89
C PRO A 677 10.65 -34.09 -24.52
N ASP A 678 10.74 -34.37 -25.82
CA ASP A 678 12.02 -34.31 -26.58
C ASP A 678 12.30 -32.91 -27.15
N GLY A 679 11.37 -31.95 -26.95
CA GLY A 679 11.50 -30.55 -27.40
C GLY A 679 10.95 -30.27 -28.78
N PHE A 680 10.26 -31.20 -29.45
CA PHE A 680 9.70 -31.00 -30.78
C PHE A 680 8.21 -30.57 -30.78
N PRO A 681 7.75 -29.81 -31.77
CA PRO A 681 6.36 -29.44 -31.87
C PRO A 681 5.50 -30.67 -32.21
N CYS A 682 4.29 -30.74 -31.58
CA CYS A 682 3.33 -31.78 -31.85
C CYS A 682 2.24 -31.29 -32.80
N GLU A 683 1.77 -32.21 -33.66
CA GLU A 683 0.51 -32.02 -34.37
C GLU A 683 -0.67 -32.32 -33.44
N PHE A 684 -1.64 -31.43 -33.39
CA PHE A 684 -2.81 -31.52 -32.52
C PHE A 684 -4.05 -30.90 -33.16
N SER A 685 -5.21 -31.26 -32.61
CA SER A 685 -6.48 -30.54 -32.85
C SER A 685 -6.97 -30.01 -31.51
N ILE A 686 -7.73 -28.93 -31.52
CA ILE A 686 -8.29 -28.33 -30.32
C ILE A 686 -9.78 -28.13 -30.47
N GLU A 687 -10.53 -28.52 -29.43
CA GLU A 687 -11.96 -28.23 -29.31
C GLU A 687 -12.23 -27.63 -27.93
N ASN A 688 -12.58 -26.34 -27.91
CA ASN A 688 -12.71 -25.53 -26.70
C ASN A 688 -11.46 -25.56 -25.81
N LYS A 689 -11.46 -26.41 -24.78
CA LYS A 689 -10.38 -26.57 -23.80
C LYS A 689 -9.61 -27.86 -23.96
N THR A 690 -10.06 -28.78 -24.82
CA THR A 690 -9.46 -30.10 -25.00
C THR A 690 -8.55 -30.11 -26.21
N ILE A 691 -7.31 -30.48 -26.00
CA ILE A 691 -6.29 -30.70 -27.04
C ILE A 691 -6.21 -32.21 -27.27
N THR A 692 -6.33 -32.64 -28.52
CA THR A 692 -6.13 -34.03 -28.95
C THR A 692 -4.87 -34.14 -29.79
N LEU A 693 -3.93 -34.96 -29.32
CA LEU A 693 -2.62 -35.17 -29.93
C LEU A 693 -2.66 -36.33 -30.93
N LEU A 694 -1.85 -36.25 -31.97
CA LEU A 694 -1.70 -37.35 -32.92
C LEU A 694 -1.04 -38.59 -32.27
N ASN A 695 -0.01 -38.35 -31.45
CA ASN A 695 0.76 -39.38 -30.73
C ASN A 695 0.52 -39.31 -29.23
N ASN A 696 0.83 -40.39 -28.51
CA ASN A 696 0.75 -40.41 -27.06
C ASN A 696 2.11 -40.04 -26.48
N TYR A 697 2.15 -39.23 -25.41
CA TYR A 697 3.31 -38.79 -24.66
C TYR A 697 3.01 -38.90 -23.16
N ASP A 698 4.03 -38.89 -22.31
CA ASP A 698 3.82 -38.86 -20.86
C ASP A 698 3.32 -37.50 -20.40
N TYR A 699 3.87 -36.44 -20.98
CA TYR A 699 3.46 -35.05 -20.78
C TYR A 699 3.77 -34.20 -22.02
N VAL A 700 3.22 -32.99 -22.05
CA VAL A 700 3.53 -31.99 -23.06
C VAL A 700 3.61 -30.61 -22.41
N TYR A 701 4.37 -29.71 -23.04
CA TYR A 701 4.32 -28.28 -22.76
C TYR A 701 3.35 -27.62 -23.72
N VAL A 702 2.43 -26.82 -23.18
CA VAL A 702 1.44 -26.08 -23.94
C VAL A 702 1.53 -24.59 -23.58
N GLY A 703 1.44 -23.73 -24.57
CA GLY A 703 1.44 -22.28 -24.35
C GLY A 703 1.30 -21.48 -25.66
N ASN A 704 1.41 -20.15 -25.52
CA ASN A 704 1.26 -19.22 -26.62
C ASN A 704 2.62 -18.79 -27.15
N PRO A 705 2.93 -18.95 -28.47
CA PRO A 705 4.16 -18.46 -29.05
C PRO A 705 4.19 -16.93 -29.03
N TYR A 706 5.35 -16.36 -28.77
CA TYR A 706 5.58 -14.92 -28.82
C TYR A 706 6.88 -14.60 -29.56
N GLU A 707 6.87 -13.44 -30.20
CA GLU A 707 7.99 -12.93 -30.97
C GLU A 707 8.93 -12.10 -30.07
N SER A 708 10.24 -12.35 -30.16
CA SER A 708 11.25 -11.37 -29.78
C SER A 708 11.79 -10.69 -31.05
N LYS A 709 11.81 -9.36 -31.04
CA LYS A 709 12.23 -8.55 -32.17
C LYS A 709 13.28 -7.53 -31.75
N TRP A 710 14.37 -7.50 -32.46
CA TRP A 710 15.46 -6.56 -32.27
C TRP A 710 15.83 -5.89 -33.56
N LYS A 711 15.68 -4.56 -33.63
CA LYS A 711 16.09 -3.72 -34.74
C LYS A 711 17.37 -2.99 -34.37
N LEU A 712 18.45 -3.32 -35.08
CA LEU A 712 19.76 -2.72 -34.85
C LEU A 712 19.76 -1.21 -35.13
N SER A 713 20.62 -0.47 -34.44
CA SER A 713 20.99 0.89 -34.84
C SER A 713 21.83 0.86 -36.12
N SER A 714 21.80 1.95 -36.90
CA SER A 714 22.64 2.06 -38.09
C SER A 714 24.12 2.05 -37.72
N ILE A 715 24.89 1.18 -38.34
CA ILE A 715 26.32 0.99 -38.07
C ILE A 715 27.10 2.16 -38.70
N TYR A 716 27.95 2.84 -37.92
CA TYR A 716 28.82 3.90 -38.38
C TYR A 716 30.28 3.65 -38.02
N LYS A 717 31.22 4.08 -38.85
CA LYS A 717 32.60 4.17 -38.40
C LYS A 717 32.73 5.26 -37.36
N ARG A 718 33.27 4.92 -36.21
CA ARG A 718 33.49 5.85 -35.08
C ARG A 718 34.98 5.96 -34.78
N GLN A 719 35.34 7.08 -34.16
CA GLN A 719 36.68 7.35 -33.67
C GLN A 719 36.59 7.94 -32.27
N THR A 720 37.39 7.42 -31.36
CA THR A 720 37.49 8.00 -30.02
C THR A 720 38.32 9.28 -30.08
N THR A 721 37.80 10.36 -29.57
CA THR A 721 38.51 11.64 -29.45
C THR A 721 39.52 11.60 -28.30
N GLN A 722 40.40 12.57 -28.19
CA GLN A 722 41.35 12.69 -27.09
C GLN A 722 40.66 12.88 -25.71
N SER A 723 39.41 13.37 -25.71
CA SER A 723 38.56 13.50 -24.52
C SER A 723 37.79 12.22 -24.17
N GLY A 724 38.00 11.11 -24.89
CA GLY A 724 37.30 9.85 -24.69
C GLY A 724 35.89 9.77 -25.35
N ALA A 725 35.42 10.84 -25.98
CA ALA A 725 34.12 10.84 -26.66
C ALA A 725 34.17 10.09 -28.00
N MET A 726 33.14 9.29 -28.32
CA MET A 726 33.01 8.63 -29.63
C MET A 726 32.39 9.58 -30.66
N LYS A 727 33.08 9.87 -31.72
CA LYS A 727 32.60 10.69 -32.86
C LYS A 727 32.43 9.86 -34.12
N VAL A 728 31.30 10.03 -34.82
CA VAL A 728 31.07 9.45 -36.14
C VAL A 728 32.03 10.11 -37.17
N VAL A 729 32.74 9.31 -37.92
CA VAL A 729 33.60 9.79 -39.01
C VAL A 729 32.75 10.01 -40.26
N GLU A 730 32.81 11.21 -40.82
CA GLU A 730 32.07 11.57 -42.04
C GLU A 730 32.59 10.79 -43.24
N GLY A 731 31.69 10.08 -43.94
CA GLY A 731 32.04 9.27 -45.12
C GLY A 731 30.87 8.37 -45.53
N ILE A 732 31.12 7.56 -46.55
CA ILE A 732 30.21 6.52 -47.03
C ILE A 732 30.75 5.20 -46.57
N LEU A 733 29.93 4.45 -45.82
CA LEU A 733 30.20 3.09 -45.37
C LEU A 733 29.33 2.10 -46.15
N MET A 734 30.00 1.23 -46.91
CA MET A 734 29.37 0.06 -47.53
C MET A 734 29.62 -1.15 -46.61
N LEU A 735 28.59 -1.62 -45.96
CA LEU A 735 28.65 -2.84 -45.18
C LEU A 735 28.72 -4.05 -46.15
N LYS A 736 29.65 -4.95 -45.89
CA LYS A 736 29.77 -6.22 -46.64
C LYS A 736 29.15 -7.35 -45.85
N ASP A 737 29.73 -7.61 -44.71
CA ASP A 737 29.37 -8.74 -43.87
C ASP A 737 29.25 -8.32 -42.40
N ILE A 738 28.38 -9.02 -41.66
CA ILE A 738 28.24 -8.95 -40.22
C ILE A 738 28.41 -10.36 -39.65
N ASN A 739 29.27 -10.53 -38.68
CA ASN A 739 29.41 -11.74 -37.90
C ASN A 739 28.71 -11.53 -36.55
N LEU A 740 27.53 -12.10 -36.41
CA LEU A 740 26.74 -12.06 -35.15
C LEU A 740 27.15 -13.21 -34.23
N SER A 741 27.73 -12.90 -33.06
CA SER A 741 28.05 -13.88 -32.04
C SER A 741 26.82 -14.19 -31.21
N TYR A 742 26.48 -15.45 -31.06
CA TYR A 742 25.35 -15.94 -30.29
C TYR A 742 25.77 -17.08 -29.35
N ALA A 743 25.00 -17.25 -28.27
CA ALA A 743 25.17 -18.35 -27.30
C ALA A 743 23.81 -19.01 -27.02
N ASP A 744 23.84 -20.28 -26.63
CA ASP A 744 22.69 -21.06 -26.19
C ASP A 744 21.43 -20.84 -27.07
N SER A 745 21.61 -20.83 -28.40
CA SER A 745 20.57 -20.51 -29.37
C SER A 745 20.24 -21.71 -30.26
N SER A 746 18.97 -21.89 -30.56
CA SER A 746 18.49 -22.95 -31.44
C SER A 746 17.73 -22.41 -32.66
N TYR A 747 17.21 -21.17 -32.60
CA TYR A 747 16.52 -20.55 -33.73
C TYR A 747 16.54 -19.03 -33.66
N PHE A 748 16.78 -18.39 -34.75
CA PHE A 748 16.51 -16.99 -35.04
C PHE A 748 16.54 -16.73 -36.57
N LYS A 749 15.93 -15.64 -37.00
CA LYS A 749 16.00 -15.15 -38.37
C LYS A 749 16.47 -13.71 -38.41
N VAL A 750 17.16 -13.35 -39.49
CA VAL A 750 17.67 -12.01 -39.78
C VAL A 750 17.02 -11.48 -41.05
N ASN A 751 16.27 -10.40 -40.89
CA ASN A 751 15.66 -9.69 -42.05
C ASN A 751 16.52 -8.48 -42.41
N LEU A 752 16.90 -8.42 -43.69
CA LEU A 752 17.58 -7.29 -44.28
C LEU A 752 16.54 -6.49 -45.10
N ILE A 753 16.19 -5.30 -44.62
CA ILE A 753 15.08 -4.49 -45.16
C ILE A 753 15.64 -3.20 -45.77
N PRO A 754 15.64 -3.04 -47.11
CA PRO A 754 16.05 -1.80 -47.75
C PRO A 754 15.12 -0.64 -47.38
N THR A 755 15.70 0.50 -46.91
CA THR A 755 14.92 1.63 -46.38
C THR A 755 14.37 2.55 -47.49
N TYR A 756 15.08 2.71 -48.60
CA TYR A 756 14.76 3.66 -49.67
C TYR A 756 14.60 3.03 -51.06
N SER A 757 14.52 1.73 -51.15
CA SER A 757 14.41 0.97 -52.41
C SER A 757 13.12 0.16 -52.46
N THR A 758 12.58 -0.06 -53.64
CA THR A 758 11.54 -1.06 -53.93
C THR A 758 12.09 -2.50 -53.94
N ALA A 759 13.37 -2.68 -53.57
CA ALA A 759 14.00 -3.98 -53.51
C ALA A 759 13.33 -4.88 -52.48
N ILE A 760 13.28 -6.17 -52.76
CA ILE A 760 12.71 -7.20 -51.91
C ILE A 760 13.61 -7.36 -50.66
N SER A 761 13.01 -7.40 -49.49
CA SER A 761 13.70 -7.80 -48.24
C SER A 761 14.19 -9.24 -48.36
N SER A 762 15.35 -9.52 -47.78
CA SER A 762 15.90 -10.88 -47.69
C SER A 762 15.88 -11.37 -46.26
N THR A 763 15.59 -12.65 -46.08
CA THR A 763 15.57 -13.31 -44.77
C THR A 763 16.62 -14.43 -44.76
N LEU A 764 17.42 -14.46 -43.70
CA LEU A 764 18.38 -15.51 -43.38
C LEU A 764 17.93 -16.20 -42.11
N GLU A 765 17.90 -17.52 -42.11
CA GLU A 765 17.44 -18.29 -40.98
C GLU A 765 18.55 -19.15 -40.37
N PHE A 766 18.63 -19.17 -39.03
CA PHE A 766 19.43 -20.11 -38.27
C PHE A 766 18.48 -21.10 -37.59
N THR A 767 18.65 -22.40 -37.86
CA THR A 767 17.75 -23.46 -37.40
C THR A 767 18.39 -24.36 -36.31
N GLY A 768 19.59 -24.05 -35.87
CA GLY A 768 20.31 -24.85 -34.84
C GLY A 768 20.85 -26.19 -35.32
N ILE A 769 20.60 -26.59 -36.58
CA ILE A 769 21.11 -27.85 -37.12
C ILE A 769 22.45 -27.56 -37.76
N ILE A 770 23.54 -28.02 -37.09
CA ILE A 770 24.88 -27.99 -37.67
C ILE A 770 25.29 -29.44 -37.97
N ASP A 771 25.27 -29.81 -39.25
CA ASP A 771 25.70 -31.09 -39.73
C ASP A 771 27.19 -31.32 -39.40
N GLY A 772 27.50 -32.50 -38.83
CA GLY A 772 28.88 -32.98 -38.64
C GLY A 772 29.57 -32.61 -37.34
N THR A 773 28.85 -32.11 -36.33
CA THR A 773 29.41 -31.90 -34.96
C THR A 773 29.31 -33.18 -34.12
N VAL A 774 30.37 -33.47 -33.30
CA VAL A 774 30.47 -34.66 -32.46
C VAL A 774 29.38 -34.65 -31.37
N SER A 775 28.78 -33.50 -31.05
CA SER A 775 27.79 -33.33 -30.04
C SER A 775 26.33 -33.37 -30.56
N ALA A 776 26.10 -33.51 -31.87
CA ALA A 776 24.76 -33.60 -32.42
C ALA A 776 24.15 -35.00 -32.10
N THR A 777 23.18 -35.01 -31.23
CA THR A 777 22.40 -36.21 -30.90
C THR A 777 21.17 -36.23 -31.77
N MET A 778 20.95 -37.34 -32.50
CA MET A 778 19.72 -37.49 -33.30
C MET A 778 18.48 -37.44 -32.41
N ASN A 779 17.43 -36.77 -32.85
CA ASN A 779 16.15 -36.59 -32.12
C ASN A 779 16.22 -35.79 -30.82
N LYS A 780 17.21 -34.91 -30.66
CA LYS A 780 17.29 -33.95 -29.54
C LYS A 780 17.67 -32.57 -30.06
N ILE A 781 16.92 -31.54 -29.64
CA ILE A 781 17.27 -30.15 -29.88
C ILE A 781 18.30 -29.71 -28.86
N THR A 782 19.50 -29.31 -29.32
CA THR A 782 20.58 -28.81 -28.45
C THR A 782 20.89 -27.36 -28.83
N PRO A 783 20.89 -26.40 -27.87
CA PRO A 783 21.33 -25.04 -28.16
C PRO A 783 22.83 -24.98 -28.52
N TYR A 784 23.19 -24.10 -29.45
CA TYR A 784 24.56 -23.88 -29.91
C TYR A 784 25.05 -22.46 -29.58
N SER A 785 26.38 -22.36 -29.48
CA SER A 785 27.12 -21.10 -29.31
C SER A 785 28.17 -20.98 -30.43
N SER A 786 28.06 -19.97 -31.26
CA SER A 786 28.96 -19.76 -32.41
C SER A 786 28.78 -18.34 -32.98
N THR A 787 29.19 -18.14 -34.22
CA THR A 787 28.99 -16.93 -35.01
C THR A 787 28.13 -17.21 -36.22
N PHE A 788 27.24 -16.27 -36.58
CA PHE A 788 26.37 -16.34 -37.73
C PHE A 788 26.75 -15.22 -38.72
N LEU A 789 27.10 -15.59 -39.93
CA LEU A 789 27.48 -14.67 -41.00
C LEU A 789 26.24 -14.12 -41.71
N ILE A 790 26.16 -12.80 -41.77
CA ILE A 790 25.08 -12.04 -42.41
C ILE A 790 25.68 -11.22 -43.54
N PRO A 791 25.56 -11.63 -44.83
CA PRO A 791 26.01 -10.85 -46.00
C PRO A 791 25.02 -9.68 -46.23
N VAL A 792 25.47 -8.44 -45.99
CA VAL A 792 24.61 -7.23 -46.05
C VAL A 792 24.68 -6.55 -47.43
N ILE A 793 25.88 -6.31 -47.94
CA ILE A 793 26.18 -5.70 -49.27
C ILE A 793 25.34 -4.44 -49.56
N SER A 794 25.29 -3.51 -48.62
CA SER A 794 24.49 -2.28 -48.72
C SER A 794 25.15 -1.12 -47.97
N ARG A 795 24.71 0.12 -48.30
CA ARG A 795 25.11 1.27 -47.47
C ARG A 795 24.46 1.17 -46.08
N ASN A 796 25.22 1.59 -45.08
CA ASN A 796 24.83 1.52 -43.70
C ASN A 796 23.52 2.28 -43.34
N ASN A 797 23.15 3.31 -44.10
CA ASN A 797 21.96 4.14 -43.90
C ASN A 797 20.81 3.81 -44.88
N GLU A 798 20.96 2.79 -45.71
CA GLU A 798 19.97 2.38 -46.72
C GLU A 798 19.37 0.99 -46.41
N ILE A 799 19.74 0.40 -45.26
CA ILE A 799 19.30 -0.91 -44.84
C ILE A 799 18.97 -0.91 -43.35
N ASP A 800 17.85 -1.47 -42.96
CA ASP A 800 17.52 -1.86 -41.59
C ASP A 800 17.76 -3.36 -41.43
N ILE A 801 18.34 -3.73 -40.28
CA ILE A 801 18.65 -5.11 -39.93
C ILE A 801 17.80 -5.47 -38.71
N GLU A 802 16.91 -6.44 -38.87
CA GLU A 802 16.05 -6.93 -37.81
C GLU A 802 16.37 -8.40 -37.52
N ILE A 803 16.59 -8.69 -36.23
CA ILE A 803 16.80 -10.05 -35.75
C ILE A 803 15.55 -10.46 -34.98
N ILE A 804 14.95 -11.59 -35.35
CA ILE A 804 13.64 -12.01 -34.87
C ILE A 804 13.73 -13.47 -34.42
N ASN A 805 13.10 -13.78 -33.29
CA ASN A 805 12.79 -15.15 -32.93
C ASN A 805 11.30 -15.25 -32.55
N ASP A 806 10.52 -15.84 -33.46
CA ASP A 806 9.07 -16.08 -33.32
C ASP A 806 8.74 -17.53 -32.95
N SER A 807 9.75 -18.35 -32.60
CA SER A 807 9.61 -19.75 -32.20
C SER A 807 9.61 -19.91 -30.67
N TYR A 808 9.30 -21.13 -30.21
CA TYR A 808 9.43 -21.53 -28.81
C TYR A 808 10.87 -21.83 -28.39
N LEU A 809 11.84 -21.72 -29.29
CA LEU A 809 13.25 -22.04 -29.06
C LEU A 809 14.04 -20.86 -28.49
N PRO A 810 15.15 -21.11 -27.79
CA PRO A 810 15.98 -20.06 -27.20
C PRO A 810 16.78 -19.27 -28.23
N SER A 811 17.05 -17.99 -27.89
CA SER A 811 18.05 -17.17 -28.57
C SER A 811 18.72 -16.17 -27.61
N CYS A 812 20.04 -16.01 -27.77
CA CYS A 812 20.87 -15.12 -26.98
C CYS A 812 21.96 -14.52 -27.86
N PHE A 813 22.10 -13.19 -27.87
CA PHE A 813 23.05 -12.47 -28.71
C PHE A 813 24.07 -11.74 -27.84
N LEU A 814 25.38 -11.93 -28.17
CA LEU A 814 26.49 -11.46 -27.35
C LEU A 814 27.14 -10.20 -27.91
N SER A 815 27.62 -10.28 -29.15
CA SER A 815 28.41 -9.24 -29.81
C SER A 815 28.25 -9.32 -31.31
N LEU A 816 28.76 -8.33 -32.02
CA LEU A 816 28.73 -8.26 -33.48
C LEU A 816 30.03 -7.68 -33.97
N GLU A 817 30.61 -8.31 -35.01
CA GLU A 817 31.72 -7.77 -35.78
C GLU A 817 31.23 -7.45 -37.21
N TRP A 818 31.67 -6.38 -37.78
CA TRP A 818 31.30 -6.04 -39.14
C TRP A 818 32.51 -5.70 -40.00
N LEU A 819 32.36 -6.04 -41.29
CA LEU A 819 33.31 -5.75 -42.35
C LEU A 819 32.67 -4.81 -43.33
N GLY A 820 33.37 -3.75 -43.72
CA GLY A 820 32.88 -2.82 -44.74
C GLY A 820 33.95 -2.05 -45.48
N GLU A 821 33.56 -1.39 -46.56
CA GLU A 821 34.40 -0.46 -47.31
C GLU A 821 34.03 0.99 -46.94
N PHE A 822 35.03 1.76 -46.57
CA PHE A 822 34.81 3.14 -46.16
C PHE A 822 35.48 4.15 -47.14
N ILE A 823 34.69 5.17 -47.48
CA ILE A 823 35.17 6.26 -48.34
C ILE A 823 35.00 7.56 -47.57
N ILE A 824 36.11 8.22 -47.27
CA ILE A 824 36.10 9.56 -46.70
C ILE A 824 35.59 10.52 -47.79
N ARG A 825 34.56 11.31 -47.52
CA ARG A 825 34.21 12.43 -48.37
C ARG A 825 35.35 13.43 -48.33
N GLY A 826 36.03 13.57 -49.47
CA GLY A 826 36.99 14.65 -49.61
C GLY A 826 36.29 16.01 -49.42
N LYS A 827 36.93 16.92 -48.71
CA LYS A 827 36.48 18.32 -48.60
C LYS A 827 36.46 18.99 -49.95
#